data_0f8257b1f8e5aad1821c3731300e59df
#
_entry.id   0f8257b1f8e5aad1821c3731300e59df
#
_cell.length_a   1.000
_cell.length_b   1.000
_cell.length_c   1.000
_cell.angle_alpha   90.00
_cell.angle_beta   90.00
_cell.angle_gamma   90.00
#
_symmetry.space_group_name_H-M   'P 1'
#
loop_
_entity.id
_entity.type
_entity.pdbx_description
1 polymer ?
#
loop_
_entity_poly.entity_id
_entity_poly.type
_entity_poly.pdbx_seq_one_letter_code
_entity_poly.pdbx_strand_id
1 'polypeptide(L)'
;MKKHTPSRFWFLPLPCLALLCILLLAGCGGFMEKRVIPSTQPPVTTAPPAQQNPLTEIENLFARGEYSRVEVLGQRLVADTSLSPDQLGRVAHLYSVSAVRAGHPNVALDVLDKWRGFSATVDTTREWQDVWSDAITQMPSREARTHANAVYQDRARPMIARGVAAVAFAVRQWEDNDLGETMPALEALYAAVPDITTKAAFEGRLAMLLQSASPKAISLIAPSVTTGNQGKFPYSIILIDQLRRQTMQSQTRAQATAALQTLERTISLADTSLFKGPPAPIQVTASYTGTTGMTAPGSGNKSVALALPLSGQFGSISSKIIAGAEAAVKEIPGASLTVIDTDKPDWLSQVDALPATTSLIGGPLRAPDYAVAKRQGTVTRKAFLTFLPTLEGNDEGKVAWRFFSSPHDQVRALVEFSNNLGISGFGAFYPADSYGKRMVELFEAQVRTRGGTVHAASYPPSQPETWMQSAGELFSGGRFKAIFLPDSWKTMDTIIPNLFYHNATGQVLLGSSLWEQGLAGQATLANPNNYALAVFPGAWNGATPSAHAAQLQAVLQAKSMTADFWSGLGYDYVRLATTLPVQAGWTPSGISSALAGAGMGWSIAPIHWDASGKAAQDLFLFTPRDGSGYVPVDREAFRSALQQAR
;
A
#
# COMPACT_ATOMS: atom_id res chain seq x y z
N MET A 1 -61.80 -38.80 -16.91
CA MET A 1 -63.08 -38.38 -16.26
C MET A 1 -62.76 -37.64 -14.98
N LYS A 2 -63.47 -36.49 -14.81
CA LYS A 2 -63.55 -35.57 -13.66
C LYS A 2 -62.24 -34.84 -13.33
N LYS A 3 -61.99 -33.60 -13.78
CA LYS A 3 -62.55 -32.27 -13.48
C LYS A 3 -62.69 -32.02 -11.97
N HIS A 4 -61.87 -31.09 -11.44
CA HIS A 4 -62.38 -29.91 -10.75
C HIS A 4 -61.36 -28.81 -10.63
N THR A 5 -61.83 -27.63 -10.91
CA THR A 5 -61.25 -26.31 -11.09
C THR A 5 -61.13 -25.51 -9.76
N PRO A 6 -60.69 -24.26 -9.80
CA PRO A 6 -59.85 -23.60 -8.80
C PRO A 6 -60.67 -22.65 -7.90
N SER A 7 -60.12 -22.25 -6.78
CA SER A 7 -60.67 -21.13 -5.99
C SER A 7 -59.68 -19.98 -5.88
N ARG A 8 -60.15 -18.86 -6.40
CA ARG A 8 -59.64 -17.50 -6.21
C ARG A 8 -59.84 -17.03 -4.77
N PHE A 9 -58.91 -16.33 -4.19
CA PHE A 9 -59.08 -15.30 -3.14
C PHE A 9 -57.98 -14.27 -3.31
N TRP A 10 -58.26 -13.15 -3.80
CA TRP A 10 -58.67 -11.82 -3.33
C TRP A 10 -57.52 -11.07 -2.65
N PHE A 11 -57.02 -10.08 -3.38
CA PHE A 11 -56.27 -8.91 -2.92
C PHE A 11 -57.17 -8.02 -2.05
N LEU A 12 -56.64 -7.55 -0.93
CA LEU A 12 -57.09 -6.34 -0.25
C LEU A 12 -55.86 -5.55 0.28
N PRO A 13 -55.86 -4.21 0.15
CA PRO A 13 -54.68 -3.41 0.35
C PRO A 13 -54.53 -2.94 1.80
N LEU A 14 -53.32 -2.93 2.30
CA LEU A 14 -52.93 -2.06 3.43
C LEU A 14 -52.99 -0.59 2.98
N PRO A 15 -53.77 0.27 3.68
CA PRO A 15 -53.15 1.17 4.62
C PRO A 15 -54.13 1.54 5.75
N CYS A 16 -53.86 1.20 7.00
CA CYS A 16 -54.53 1.78 8.20
C CYS A 16 -53.85 1.23 9.47
N LEU A 17 -52.58 1.48 9.67
CA LEU A 17 -51.93 1.25 10.98
C LEU A 17 -50.81 2.25 11.28
N ALA A 18 -50.99 3.51 10.90
CA ALA A 18 -50.04 4.59 11.19
C ALA A 18 -50.72 5.79 11.85
N LEU A 19 -51.82 5.59 12.58
CA LEU A 19 -52.54 6.70 13.23
C LEU A 19 -53.06 6.37 14.65
N LEU A 20 -52.35 5.55 15.42
CA LEU A 20 -52.77 5.24 16.80
C LEU A 20 -51.61 5.23 17.83
N CYS A 21 -50.54 6.00 17.65
CA CYS A 21 -49.46 6.17 18.65
C CYS A 21 -49.15 7.62 18.98
N ILE A 22 -50.04 8.58 18.74
CA ILE A 22 -49.82 10.03 19.08
C ILE A 22 -50.86 10.57 20.04
N LEU A 23 -51.47 9.76 20.87
CA LEU A 23 -52.45 10.25 21.85
C LEU A 23 -52.41 9.46 23.18
N LEU A 24 -51.28 9.45 23.90
CA LEU A 24 -51.22 9.07 25.31
C LEU A 24 -49.89 9.52 25.93
N LEU A 25 -49.63 10.83 25.99
CA LEU A 25 -48.71 11.47 26.94
C LEU A 25 -49.16 12.91 27.19
N ALA A 26 -50.35 13.04 27.75
CA ALA A 26 -50.80 14.26 28.43
C ALA A 26 -51.31 13.83 29.80
N GLY A 27 -50.49 14.04 30.81
CA GLY A 27 -50.82 13.70 32.20
C GLY A 27 -49.96 14.42 33.20
N CYS A 28 -50.38 15.60 33.66
CA CYS A 28 -50.27 16.20 34.98
C CYS A 28 -48.90 16.26 35.71
N GLY A 29 -48.44 17.49 35.99
CA GLY A 29 -47.42 17.74 36.98
C GLY A 29 -47.13 19.21 37.20
N GLY A 30 -47.87 19.85 38.13
CA GLY A 30 -47.40 20.85 39.09
C GLY A 30 -46.85 22.18 38.59
N PHE A 31 -47.68 23.21 38.62
CA PHE A 31 -47.26 24.62 38.69
C PHE A 31 -46.33 24.87 39.91
N MET A 32 -45.09 25.30 39.64
CA MET A 32 -44.30 26.11 40.58
C MET A 32 -43.87 27.37 39.85
N GLU A 33 -44.53 28.46 40.21
CA GLU A 33 -44.19 29.82 39.82
C GLU A 33 -42.81 30.19 40.43
N LYS A 34 -41.76 30.31 39.61
CA LYS A 34 -40.52 30.98 40.00
C LYS A 34 -40.53 32.39 39.45
N ARG A 35 -40.64 33.36 40.39
CA ARG A 35 -40.44 34.80 40.13
C ARG A 35 -39.14 35.00 39.36
N VAL A 36 -39.26 35.53 38.13
CA VAL A 36 -38.14 36.00 37.32
C VAL A 36 -37.81 37.42 37.80
N ILE A 37 -36.62 37.59 38.33
CA ILE A 37 -36.01 38.92 38.55
C ILE A 37 -35.50 39.39 37.19
N PRO A 38 -35.84 40.60 36.69
CA PRO A 38 -35.29 41.07 35.42
C PRO A 38 -33.81 41.44 35.62
N SER A 39 -32.95 40.65 34.97
CA SER A 39 -31.53 40.98 34.82
C SER A 39 -31.40 42.03 33.71
N THR A 40 -31.06 43.25 34.08
CA THR A 40 -30.63 44.31 33.16
C THR A 40 -29.19 44.05 32.71
N GLN A 41 -29.00 43.11 31.80
CA GLN A 41 -27.80 43.10 30.96
C GLN A 41 -28.14 43.71 29.60
N PRO A 42 -27.31 44.62 29.08
CA PRO A 42 -27.50 45.14 27.70
C PRO A 42 -27.38 44.00 26.70
N PRO A 43 -28.08 44.04 25.56
CA PRO A 43 -28.01 42.99 24.55
C PRO A 43 -26.55 42.88 24.10
N VAL A 44 -25.98 41.69 24.31
CA VAL A 44 -24.70 41.32 23.70
C VAL A 44 -24.95 41.27 22.19
N THR A 45 -24.55 42.30 21.49
CA THR A 45 -24.47 42.32 20.04
C THR A 45 -23.44 41.26 19.67
N THR A 46 -23.90 40.05 19.31
CA THR A 46 -23.05 39.08 18.65
C THR A 46 -22.60 39.70 17.36
N ALA A 47 -21.35 40.13 17.30
CA ALA A 47 -20.71 40.50 16.06
C ALA A 47 -20.92 39.34 15.05
N PRO A 48 -21.24 39.62 13.77
CA PRO A 48 -21.34 38.59 12.77
C PRO A 48 -20.02 37.80 12.80
N PRO A 49 -20.05 36.46 12.64
CA PRO A 49 -18.83 35.67 12.63
C PRO A 49 -17.88 36.30 11.62
N ALA A 50 -16.68 36.63 12.07
CA ALA A 50 -15.64 37.21 11.21
C ALA A 50 -15.55 36.31 9.96
N GLN A 51 -15.83 36.85 8.78
CA GLN A 51 -15.68 36.12 7.53
C GLN A 51 -14.24 35.65 7.47
N GLN A 52 -14.03 34.34 7.64
CA GLN A 52 -12.71 33.74 7.51
C GLN A 52 -12.19 34.09 6.12
N ASN A 53 -10.95 34.56 6.05
CA ASN A 53 -10.29 34.81 4.79
C ASN A 53 -10.38 33.52 3.92
N PRO A 54 -10.94 33.55 2.70
CA PRO A 54 -11.15 32.37 1.88
C PRO A 54 -9.87 31.55 1.63
N LEU A 55 -8.71 32.20 1.65
CA LEU A 55 -7.41 31.51 1.59
C LEU A 55 -7.14 30.69 2.85
N THR A 56 -7.40 31.25 4.02
CA THR A 56 -7.25 30.53 5.28
C THR A 56 -8.24 29.35 5.35
N GLU A 57 -9.45 29.54 4.80
CA GLU A 57 -10.45 28.47 4.77
C GLU A 57 -9.99 27.30 3.88
N ILE A 58 -9.50 27.53 2.67
CA ILE A 58 -9.03 26.48 1.75
C ILE A 58 -7.80 25.75 2.33
N GLU A 59 -6.88 26.49 2.97
CA GLU A 59 -5.72 25.91 3.65
C GLU A 59 -6.13 25.01 4.82
N ASN A 60 -7.10 25.44 5.62
CA ASN A 60 -7.63 24.66 6.72
C ASN A 60 -8.36 23.39 6.23
N LEU A 61 -9.15 23.49 5.16
CA LEU A 61 -9.81 22.34 4.54
C LEU A 61 -8.78 21.36 4.00
N PHE A 62 -7.75 21.85 3.31
CA PHE A 62 -6.66 21.03 2.81
C PHE A 62 -5.89 20.32 3.94
N ALA A 63 -5.55 21.06 5.01
CA ALA A 63 -4.86 20.52 6.18
C ALA A 63 -5.67 19.44 6.90
N ARG A 64 -7.01 19.52 6.85
CA ARG A 64 -7.92 18.50 7.38
C ARG A 64 -8.17 17.34 6.41
N GLY A 65 -7.63 17.40 5.18
CA GLY A 65 -7.83 16.37 4.15
C GLY A 65 -9.24 16.35 3.55
N GLU A 66 -9.98 17.44 3.69
CA GLU A 66 -11.34 17.58 3.14
C GLU A 66 -11.28 17.93 1.64
N TYR A 67 -10.59 17.06 0.85
CA TYR A 67 -10.19 17.36 -0.53
C TYR A 67 -11.36 17.71 -1.45
N SER A 68 -12.50 17.02 -1.34
CA SER A 68 -13.69 17.36 -2.12
C SER A 68 -14.22 18.76 -1.80
N ARG A 69 -14.09 19.22 -0.54
CA ARG A 69 -14.48 20.60 -0.18
C ARG A 69 -13.46 21.61 -0.67
N VAL A 70 -12.16 21.25 -0.67
CA VAL A 70 -11.11 22.06 -1.27
C VAL A 70 -11.37 22.23 -2.78
N GLU A 71 -11.81 21.19 -3.49
CA GLU A 71 -12.18 21.30 -4.90
C GLU A 71 -13.31 22.30 -5.13
N VAL A 72 -14.40 22.18 -4.35
CA VAL A 72 -15.56 23.09 -4.47
C VAL A 72 -15.17 24.55 -4.16
N LEU A 73 -14.38 24.77 -3.11
CA LEU A 73 -13.92 26.12 -2.75
C LEU A 73 -12.87 26.62 -3.74
N GLY A 74 -11.91 25.77 -4.12
CA GLY A 74 -10.84 26.06 -5.06
C GLY A 74 -11.36 26.44 -6.45
N GLN A 75 -12.41 25.76 -6.93
CA GLN A 75 -13.07 26.10 -8.19
C GLN A 75 -13.60 27.53 -8.21
N ARG A 76 -14.13 28.01 -7.09
CA ARG A 76 -14.60 29.40 -6.96
C ARG A 76 -13.43 30.36 -6.85
N LEU A 77 -12.44 30.05 -6.01
CA LEU A 77 -11.32 30.95 -5.73
C LEU A 77 -10.35 31.11 -6.92
N VAL A 78 -10.13 30.06 -7.72
CA VAL A 78 -9.25 30.15 -8.89
C VAL A 78 -9.82 31.06 -9.98
N ALA A 79 -11.13 31.36 -9.91
CA ALA A 79 -11.82 32.33 -10.80
C ALA A 79 -11.99 33.70 -10.16
N ASP A 80 -11.53 33.91 -8.93
CA ASP A 80 -11.69 35.17 -8.19
C ASP A 80 -10.61 36.18 -8.62
N THR A 81 -11.01 37.16 -9.37
CA THR A 81 -10.13 38.22 -9.87
C THR A 81 -9.66 39.21 -8.80
N SER A 82 -10.17 39.14 -7.58
CA SER A 82 -9.72 39.96 -6.45
C SER A 82 -8.45 39.43 -5.78
N LEU A 83 -8.09 38.16 -6.04
CA LEU A 83 -6.90 37.53 -5.51
C LEU A 83 -5.65 37.94 -6.31
N SER A 84 -4.53 38.12 -5.61
CA SER A 84 -3.24 38.36 -6.28
C SER A 84 -2.76 37.12 -7.04
N PRO A 85 -1.87 37.25 -8.03
CA PRO A 85 -1.30 36.07 -8.73
C PRO A 85 -0.68 35.04 -7.79
N ASP A 86 -0.01 35.45 -6.72
CA ASP A 86 0.57 34.54 -5.73
C ASP A 86 -0.51 33.79 -4.93
N GLN A 87 -1.59 34.48 -4.58
CA GLN A 87 -2.74 33.87 -3.91
C GLN A 87 -3.46 32.87 -4.84
N LEU A 88 -3.66 33.23 -6.10
CA LEU A 88 -4.21 32.35 -7.13
C LEU A 88 -3.32 31.12 -7.34
N GLY A 89 -1.99 31.30 -7.37
CA GLY A 89 -1.03 30.21 -7.45
C GLY A 89 -1.15 29.25 -6.25
N ARG A 90 -1.32 29.79 -5.06
CA ARG A 90 -1.54 28.99 -3.84
C ARG A 90 -2.84 28.19 -3.92
N VAL A 91 -3.93 28.84 -4.32
CA VAL A 91 -5.23 28.18 -4.51
C VAL A 91 -5.13 27.08 -5.57
N ALA A 92 -4.53 27.38 -6.73
CA ALA A 92 -4.39 26.42 -7.82
C ALA A 92 -3.56 25.20 -7.40
N HIS A 93 -2.49 25.40 -6.64
CA HIS A 93 -1.70 24.30 -6.10
C HIS A 93 -2.52 23.42 -5.16
N LEU A 94 -3.17 23.98 -4.13
CA LEU A 94 -3.98 23.22 -3.18
C LEU A 94 -5.15 22.51 -3.86
N TYR A 95 -5.79 23.17 -4.82
CA TYR A 95 -6.90 22.62 -5.58
C TYR A 95 -6.45 21.46 -6.46
N SER A 96 -5.39 21.63 -7.26
CA SER A 96 -4.90 20.56 -8.15
C SER A 96 -4.39 19.36 -7.38
N VAL A 97 -3.66 19.55 -6.27
CA VAL A 97 -3.26 18.45 -5.36
C VAL A 97 -4.48 17.73 -4.79
N SER A 98 -5.51 18.48 -4.38
CA SER A 98 -6.74 17.89 -3.85
C SER A 98 -7.48 17.06 -4.87
N ALA A 99 -7.57 17.55 -6.13
CA ALA A 99 -8.19 16.82 -7.22
C ALA A 99 -7.46 15.50 -7.52
N VAL A 100 -6.13 15.49 -7.54
CA VAL A 100 -5.34 14.25 -7.65
C VAL A 100 -5.66 13.30 -6.49
N ARG A 101 -5.68 13.80 -5.26
CA ARG A 101 -5.97 12.99 -4.06
C ARG A 101 -7.40 12.46 -4.00
N ALA A 102 -8.35 13.20 -4.55
CA ALA A 102 -9.74 12.79 -4.68
C ALA A 102 -9.97 11.79 -5.82
N GLY A 103 -8.97 11.52 -6.67
CA GLY A 103 -9.09 10.63 -7.82
C GLY A 103 -9.67 11.30 -9.06
N HIS A 104 -9.54 12.62 -9.16
CA HIS A 104 -10.03 13.44 -10.27
C HIS A 104 -8.87 14.05 -11.09
N PRO A 105 -8.01 13.22 -11.74
CA PRO A 105 -6.80 13.69 -12.40
C PRO A 105 -7.08 14.68 -13.53
N ASN A 106 -8.19 14.55 -14.26
CA ASN A 106 -8.57 15.51 -15.30
C ASN A 106 -8.82 16.90 -14.73
N VAL A 107 -9.50 16.98 -13.57
CA VAL A 107 -9.72 18.27 -12.88
C VAL A 107 -8.38 18.89 -12.47
N ALA A 108 -7.44 18.08 -12.00
CA ALA A 108 -6.11 18.56 -11.65
C ALA A 108 -5.39 19.18 -12.87
N LEU A 109 -5.43 18.53 -14.03
CA LEU A 109 -4.81 19.05 -15.26
C LEU A 109 -5.47 20.37 -15.72
N ASP A 110 -6.80 20.47 -15.66
CA ASP A 110 -7.53 21.70 -15.97
C ASP A 110 -7.12 22.87 -15.06
N VAL A 111 -6.90 22.57 -13.76
CA VAL A 111 -6.43 23.59 -12.80
C VAL A 111 -5.00 23.99 -13.08
N LEU A 112 -4.13 23.04 -13.42
CA LEU A 112 -2.74 23.31 -13.77
C LEU A 112 -2.62 24.17 -15.04
N ASP A 113 -3.49 23.97 -16.03
CA ASP A 113 -3.55 24.81 -17.23
C ASP A 113 -4.07 26.22 -16.91
N LYS A 114 -5.05 26.37 -16.02
CA LYS A 114 -5.49 27.68 -15.50
C LYS A 114 -4.36 28.37 -14.74
N TRP A 115 -3.62 27.63 -13.90
CA TRP A 115 -2.47 28.18 -13.18
C TRP A 115 -1.42 28.75 -14.14
N ARG A 116 -1.13 28.02 -15.22
CA ARG A 116 -0.26 28.52 -16.27
C ARG A 116 -0.81 29.81 -16.96
N GLY A 117 -2.11 29.95 -17.04
CA GLY A 117 -2.76 31.14 -17.63
C GLY A 117 -2.44 32.44 -16.89
N PHE A 118 -2.26 32.41 -15.58
CA PHE A 118 -1.89 33.58 -14.77
C PHE A 118 -0.45 33.55 -14.22
N SER A 119 0.30 32.46 -14.47
CA SER A 119 1.73 32.33 -14.15
C SER A 119 2.45 31.60 -15.28
N ALA A 120 2.90 32.32 -16.28
CA ALA A 120 3.41 31.77 -17.55
C ALA A 120 4.62 30.82 -17.40
N THR A 121 5.34 30.91 -16.30
CA THR A 121 6.54 30.07 -16.02
C THR A 121 6.29 29.00 -14.99
N VAL A 122 5.07 28.81 -14.52
CA VAL A 122 4.77 27.86 -13.42
C VAL A 122 5.10 26.41 -13.78
N ASP A 123 4.99 26.04 -15.05
CA ASP A 123 5.35 24.70 -15.52
C ASP A 123 6.87 24.41 -15.51
N THR A 124 7.70 25.41 -15.19
CA THR A 124 9.11 25.19 -14.84
C THR A 124 9.30 24.83 -13.36
N THR A 125 8.28 25.07 -12.53
CA THR A 125 8.36 24.76 -11.11
C THR A 125 8.13 23.29 -10.85
N ARG A 126 8.74 22.82 -9.78
CA ARG A 126 8.63 21.43 -9.38
C ARG A 126 7.23 21.08 -8.92
N GLU A 127 6.58 21.98 -8.18
CA GLU A 127 5.22 21.82 -7.67
C GLU A 127 4.23 21.51 -8.81
N TRP A 128 4.31 22.26 -9.89
CA TRP A 128 3.48 22.02 -11.07
C TRP A 128 3.80 20.66 -11.71
N GLN A 129 5.09 20.35 -11.89
CA GLN A 129 5.55 19.13 -12.55
C GLN A 129 5.19 17.87 -11.77
N ASP A 130 5.27 17.93 -10.44
CA ASP A 130 4.93 16.80 -9.57
C ASP A 130 3.43 16.53 -9.62
N VAL A 131 2.58 17.53 -9.43
CA VAL A 131 1.12 17.38 -9.53
C VAL A 131 0.70 16.91 -10.92
N TRP A 132 1.32 17.46 -11.97
CA TRP A 132 1.06 17.05 -13.35
C TRP A 132 1.40 15.58 -13.57
N SER A 133 2.55 15.14 -13.09
CA SER A 133 2.97 13.73 -13.18
C SER A 133 2.06 12.80 -12.39
N ASP A 134 1.68 13.19 -11.18
CA ASP A 134 0.76 12.41 -10.34
C ASP A 134 -0.61 12.26 -11.02
N ALA A 135 -1.11 13.32 -11.67
CA ALA A 135 -2.35 13.26 -12.45
C ALA A 135 -2.22 12.27 -13.63
N ILE A 136 -1.14 12.37 -14.41
CA ILE A 136 -0.89 11.49 -15.56
C ILE A 136 -0.76 10.02 -15.14
N THR A 137 -0.14 9.72 -14.00
CA THR A 137 0.01 8.34 -13.53
C THR A 137 -1.31 7.70 -13.11
N GLN A 138 -2.31 8.49 -12.72
CA GLN A 138 -3.63 8.00 -12.32
C GLN A 138 -4.60 7.81 -13.49
N MET A 139 -4.26 8.27 -14.67
CA MET A 139 -5.11 8.17 -15.86
C MET A 139 -4.99 6.83 -16.58
N PRO A 140 -6.02 6.39 -17.32
CA PRO A 140 -5.87 5.32 -18.30
C PRO A 140 -4.73 5.63 -19.29
N SER A 141 -3.95 4.62 -19.68
CA SER A 141 -2.77 4.78 -20.55
C SER A 141 -2.99 5.59 -21.81
N ARG A 142 -4.11 5.37 -22.50
CA ARG A 142 -4.46 6.11 -23.74
C ARG A 142 -4.66 7.61 -23.47
N GLU A 143 -5.34 7.93 -22.41
CA GLU A 143 -5.66 9.32 -22.01
C GLU A 143 -4.39 10.04 -21.53
N ALA A 144 -3.62 9.37 -20.67
CA ALA A 144 -2.32 9.85 -20.19
C ALA A 144 -1.37 10.18 -21.34
N ARG A 145 -1.29 9.32 -22.37
CA ARG A 145 -0.49 9.56 -23.57
C ARG A 145 -0.96 10.78 -24.35
N THR A 146 -2.27 10.98 -24.48
CA THR A 146 -2.83 12.14 -25.17
C THR A 146 -2.40 13.45 -24.51
N HIS A 147 -2.54 13.54 -23.19
CA HIS A 147 -2.13 14.73 -22.43
C HIS A 147 -0.61 14.94 -22.47
N ALA A 148 0.17 13.88 -22.27
CA ALA A 148 1.63 13.97 -22.30
C ALA A 148 2.14 14.42 -23.68
N ASN A 149 1.56 13.88 -24.77
CA ASN A 149 1.93 14.27 -26.13
C ASN A 149 1.54 15.72 -26.45
N ALA A 150 0.39 16.19 -25.97
CA ALA A 150 -0.02 17.57 -26.16
C ALA A 150 0.99 18.56 -25.54
N VAL A 151 1.45 18.30 -24.30
CA VAL A 151 2.48 19.13 -23.65
C VAL A 151 3.83 19.01 -24.36
N TYR A 152 4.22 17.81 -24.78
CA TYR A 152 5.49 17.60 -25.49
C TYR A 152 5.56 18.35 -26.82
N GLN A 153 4.47 18.37 -27.60
CA GLN A 153 4.41 19.05 -28.90
C GLN A 153 4.26 20.57 -28.82
N ASP A 154 3.82 21.10 -27.67
CA ASP A 154 3.60 22.54 -27.48
C ASP A 154 4.93 23.29 -27.36
N ARG A 155 5.40 23.84 -28.50
CA ARG A 155 6.67 24.59 -28.58
C ARG A 155 6.67 25.89 -27.79
N ALA A 156 5.50 26.40 -27.37
CA ALA A 156 5.39 27.57 -26.52
C ALA A 156 5.73 27.29 -25.06
N ARG A 157 5.77 26.00 -24.67
CA ARG A 157 6.15 25.59 -23.30
C ARG A 157 7.68 25.55 -23.11
N PRO A 158 8.16 25.84 -21.90
CA PRO A 158 9.56 25.68 -21.52
C PRO A 158 10.10 24.28 -21.81
N MET A 159 11.39 24.20 -22.14
CA MET A 159 12.05 22.93 -22.48
C MET A 159 11.90 21.89 -21.37
N ILE A 160 11.97 22.30 -20.10
CA ILE A 160 11.83 21.40 -18.94
C ILE A 160 10.42 20.76 -18.88
N ALA A 161 9.36 21.51 -19.11
CA ALA A 161 7.98 20.99 -19.11
C ALA A 161 7.78 20.00 -20.27
N ARG A 162 8.28 20.35 -21.46
CA ARG A 162 8.24 19.48 -22.64
C ARG A 162 9.02 18.19 -22.45
N GLY A 163 10.19 18.27 -21.81
CA GLY A 163 10.99 17.09 -21.50
C GLY A 163 10.34 16.15 -20.50
N VAL A 164 9.77 16.69 -19.43
CA VAL A 164 8.98 15.91 -18.47
C VAL A 164 7.82 15.19 -19.17
N ALA A 165 7.11 15.89 -20.08
CA ALA A 165 6.02 15.30 -20.84
C ALA A 165 6.50 14.25 -21.86
N ALA A 166 7.64 14.50 -22.52
CA ALA A 166 8.24 13.53 -23.47
C ALA A 166 8.61 12.22 -22.77
N VAL A 167 9.20 12.31 -21.58
CA VAL A 167 9.55 11.13 -20.77
C VAL A 167 8.28 10.38 -20.35
N ALA A 168 7.25 11.08 -19.88
CA ALA A 168 5.97 10.46 -19.52
C ALA A 168 5.27 9.83 -20.73
N PHE A 169 5.28 10.48 -21.87
CA PHE A 169 4.77 9.96 -23.14
C PHE A 169 5.49 8.68 -23.55
N ALA A 170 6.82 8.65 -23.50
CA ALA A 170 7.61 7.48 -23.84
C ALA A 170 7.29 6.30 -22.92
N VAL A 171 7.28 6.51 -21.60
CA VAL A 171 6.98 5.43 -20.64
C VAL A 171 5.56 4.87 -20.86
N ARG A 172 4.58 5.73 -21.16
CA ARG A 172 3.22 5.27 -21.48
C ARG A 172 3.12 4.48 -22.78
N GLN A 173 3.92 4.81 -23.78
CA GLN A 173 4.03 3.98 -25.00
C GLN A 173 4.64 2.61 -24.68
N TRP A 174 5.69 2.56 -23.85
CA TRP A 174 6.30 1.30 -23.43
C TRP A 174 5.33 0.40 -22.64
N GLU A 175 4.49 1.00 -21.78
CA GLU A 175 3.42 0.27 -21.08
C GLU A 175 2.41 -0.37 -22.05
N ASP A 176 2.13 0.27 -23.16
CA ASP A 176 1.27 -0.28 -24.21
C ASP A 176 2.03 -1.22 -25.17
N ASN A 177 3.27 -1.58 -24.85
CA ASN A 177 4.14 -2.43 -25.66
C ASN A 177 4.49 -1.82 -27.02
N ASP A 178 4.65 -0.52 -27.05
CA ASP A 178 5.04 0.25 -28.22
C ASP A 178 6.35 0.99 -27.94
N LEU A 179 7.44 0.58 -28.57
CA LEU A 179 8.73 1.26 -28.48
C LEU A 179 8.78 2.49 -29.40
N GLY A 180 8.17 2.39 -30.58
CA GLY A 180 8.12 3.44 -31.59
C GLY A 180 9.47 4.12 -31.83
N GLU A 181 9.43 5.43 -32.05
CA GLU A 181 10.63 6.30 -32.18
C GLU A 181 10.99 7.04 -30.87
N THR A 182 10.49 6.56 -29.74
CA THR A 182 10.63 7.25 -28.45
C THR A 182 12.07 7.40 -28.00
N MET A 183 12.89 6.36 -28.15
CA MET A 183 14.30 6.40 -27.74
C MET A 183 15.11 7.46 -28.50
N PRO A 184 15.11 7.51 -29.83
CA PRO A 184 15.79 8.57 -30.58
C PRO A 184 15.23 9.97 -30.29
N ALA A 185 13.92 10.09 -30.10
CA ALA A 185 13.28 11.37 -29.77
C ALA A 185 13.73 11.89 -28.40
N LEU A 186 13.82 11.03 -27.37
CA LEU A 186 14.34 11.39 -26.06
C LEU A 186 15.81 11.76 -26.11
N GLU A 187 16.64 11.02 -26.86
CA GLU A 187 18.06 11.31 -27.06
C GLU A 187 18.24 12.71 -27.71
N ALA A 188 17.51 12.98 -28.79
CA ALA A 188 17.57 14.25 -29.50
C ALA A 188 17.10 15.43 -28.62
N LEU A 189 15.99 15.24 -27.88
CA LEU A 189 15.48 16.27 -26.99
C LEU A 189 16.49 16.59 -25.85
N TYR A 190 17.07 15.57 -25.25
CA TYR A 190 18.08 15.72 -24.19
C TYR A 190 19.34 16.40 -24.71
N ALA A 191 19.79 16.05 -25.92
CA ALA A 191 20.95 16.67 -26.56
C ALA A 191 20.72 18.18 -26.83
N ALA A 192 19.48 18.60 -27.10
CA ALA A 192 19.11 19.99 -27.33
C ALA A 192 19.03 20.84 -26.05
N VAL A 193 19.10 20.22 -24.86
CA VAL A 193 19.05 20.94 -23.57
C VAL A 193 20.42 21.54 -23.26
N PRO A 194 20.53 22.88 -23.08
CA PRO A 194 21.82 23.53 -22.84
C PRO A 194 22.29 23.46 -21.38
N ASP A 195 21.35 23.42 -20.44
CA ASP A 195 21.68 23.55 -19.02
C ASP A 195 21.61 22.20 -18.27
N ILE A 196 22.48 22.06 -17.27
CA ILE A 196 22.64 20.82 -16.49
C ILE A 196 21.44 20.56 -15.58
N THR A 197 20.75 21.59 -15.11
CA THR A 197 19.60 21.47 -14.21
C THR A 197 18.41 20.85 -14.94
N THR A 198 18.12 21.29 -16.15
CA THR A 198 17.06 20.70 -17.00
C THR A 198 17.44 19.27 -17.40
N LYS A 199 18.71 18.98 -17.69
CA LYS A 199 19.19 17.60 -17.94
C LYS A 199 18.95 16.70 -16.74
N ALA A 200 19.34 17.16 -15.54
CA ALA A 200 19.11 16.41 -14.30
C ALA A 200 17.63 16.15 -14.03
N ALA A 201 16.75 17.12 -14.35
CA ALA A 201 15.32 16.93 -14.23
C ALA A 201 14.77 15.84 -15.19
N PHE A 202 15.30 15.74 -16.41
CA PHE A 202 14.90 14.67 -17.36
C PHE A 202 15.38 13.30 -16.87
N GLU A 203 16.62 13.21 -16.43
CA GLU A 203 17.20 11.98 -15.88
C GLU A 203 16.43 11.49 -14.65
N GLY A 204 16.19 12.38 -13.69
CA GLY A 204 15.44 12.07 -12.47
C GLY A 204 13.99 11.68 -12.75
N ARG A 205 13.33 12.36 -13.70
CA ARG A 205 11.95 12.03 -14.09
C ARG A 205 11.85 10.65 -14.76
N LEU A 206 12.78 10.34 -15.65
CA LEU A 206 12.81 9.01 -16.28
C LEU A 206 13.08 7.92 -15.23
N ALA A 207 14.07 8.12 -14.36
CA ALA A 207 14.37 7.16 -13.29
C ALA A 207 13.17 6.91 -12.38
N MET A 208 12.42 7.95 -12.01
CA MET A 208 11.22 7.84 -11.18
C MET A 208 10.11 7.04 -11.90
N LEU A 209 9.85 7.32 -13.17
CA LEU A 209 8.80 6.63 -13.92
C LEU A 209 9.18 5.17 -14.22
N LEU A 210 10.45 4.86 -14.44
CA LEU A 210 10.91 3.48 -14.62
C LEU A 210 10.70 2.64 -13.36
N GLN A 211 10.85 3.21 -12.16
CA GLN A 211 10.59 2.48 -10.91
C GLN A 211 9.14 1.96 -10.81
N SER A 212 8.17 2.71 -11.34
CA SER A 212 6.75 2.35 -11.37
C SER A 212 6.33 1.62 -12.64
N ALA A 213 7.21 1.51 -13.63
CA ALA A 213 6.91 0.85 -14.90
C ALA A 213 6.73 -0.67 -14.73
N SER A 214 5.80 -1.23 -15.52
CA SER A 214 5.51 -2.66 -15.49
C SER A 214 6.72 -3.51 -15.93
N PRO A 215 6.83 -4.75 -15.44
CA PRO A 215 7.87 -5.67 -15.91
C PRO A 215 7.87 -5.86 -17.43
N LYS A 216 6.69 -5.76 -18.05
CA LYS A 216 6.53 -5.86 -19.51
C LYS A 216 7.18 -4.67 -20.22
N ALA A 217 6.93 -3.45 -19.77
CA ALA A 217 7.56 -2.24 -20.32
C ALA A 217 9.08 -2.29 -20.15
N ILE A 218 9.57 -2.69 -18.97
CA ILE A 218 11.02 -2.86 -18.73
C ILE A 218 11.63 -3.91 -19.66
N SER A 219 10.96 -5.04 -19.86
CA SER A 219 11.43 -6.10 -20.78
C SER A 219 11.48 -5.64 -22.24
N LEU A 220 10.57 -4.74 -22.64
CA LEU A 220 10.55 -4.16 -23.98
C LEU A 220 11.75 -3.24 -24.23
N ILE A 221 12.09 -2.38 -23.27
CA ILE A 221 13.16 -1.39 -23.43
C ILE A 221 14.55 -1.94 -23.13
N ALA A 222 14.66 -2.99 -22.32
CA ALA A 222 15.94 -3.59 -21.93
C ALA A 222 16.89 -3.90 -23.10
N PRO A 223 16.43 -4.51 -24.21
CA PRO A 223 17.29 -4.85 -25.35
C PRO A 223 17.81 -3.62 -26.12
N SER A 224 17.23 -2.44 -25.94
CA SER A 224 17.68 -1.21 -26.61
C SER A 224 19.00 -0.68 -26.06
N VAL A 225 19.39 -1.10 -24.85
CA VAL A 225 20.66 -0.71 -24.22
C VAL A 225 21.78 -1.58 -24.78
N THR A 226 22.78 -0.94 -25.36
CA THR A 226 23.96 -1.59 -25.95
C THR A 226 25.24 -0.96 -25.38
N THR A 227 26.39 -1.61 -25.58
CA THR A 227 27.69 -1.06 -25.19
C THR A 227 28.01 0.28 -25.88
N GLY A 228 27.43 0.53 -27.06
CA GLY A 228 27.63 1.77 -27.82
C GLY A 228 26.79 2.96 -27.35
N ASN A 229 25.69 2.72 -26.64
CA ASN A 229 24.76 3.78 -26.22
C ASN A 229 24.57 3.89 -24.68
N GLN A 230 25.09 2.95 -23.90
CA GLN A 230 24.91 2.88 -22.44
C GLN A 230 25.29 4.15 -21.66
N GLY A 231 26.13 5.01 -22.24
CA GLY A 231 26.54 6.30 -21.67
C GLY A 231 25.62 7.47 -22.06
N LYS A 232 24.61 7.25 -22.91
CA LYS A 232 23.72 8.30 -23.42
C LYS A 232 22.34 8.20 -22.77
N PHE A 233 21.70 9.37 -22.54
CA PHE A 233 20.28 9.42 -22.18
C PHE A 233 19.41 9.01 -23.40
N PRO A 234 18.36 8.20 -23.26
CA PRO A 234 17.79 7.62 -22.02
C PRO A 234 18.40 6.29 -21.59
N TYR A 235 19.28 5.69 -22.38
CA TYR A 235 19.82 4.33 -22.19
C TYR A 235 20.61 4.18 -20.87
N SER A 236 21.34 5.21 -20.48
CA SER A 236 22.07 5.23 -19.19
C SER A 236 21.13 5.06 -18.01
N ILE A 237 19.98 5.73 -18.01
CA ILE A 237 19.00 5.65 -16.93
C ILE A 237 18.32 4.29 -16.92
N ILE A 238 18.00 3.75 -18.09
CA ILE A 238 17.43 2.38 -18.23
C ILE A 238 18.41 1.35 -17.69
N LEU A 239 19.70 1.46 -18.03
CA LEU A 239 20.74 0.55 -17.53
C LEU A 239 20.88 0.63 -16.00
N ILE A 240 20.89 1.83 -15.44
CA ILE A 240 20.95 2.03 -13.99
C ILE A 240 19.75 1.38 -13.31
N ASP A 241 18.52 1.56 -13.83
CA ASP A 241 17.32 0.91 -13.29
C ASP A 241 17.43 -0.62 -13.35
N GLN A 242 17.88 -1.19 -14.46
CA GLN A 242 18.11 -2.63 -14.62
C GLN A 242 19.11 -3.18 -13.60
N LEU A 243 20.27 -2.54 -13.49
CA LEU A 243 21.32 -2.93 -12.54
C LEU A 243 20.81 -2.84 -11.09
N ARG A 244 20.04 -1.82 -10.76
CA ARG A 244 19.40 -1.67 -9.44
C ARG A 244 18.44 -2.81 -9.14
N ARG A 245 17.58 -3.18 -10.07
CA ARG A 245 16.68 -4.34 -9.92
C ARG A 245 17.47 -5.63 -9.69
N GLN A 246 18.63 -5.77 -10.36
CA GLN A 246 19.52 -6.92 -10.15
C GLN A 246 20.24 -6.89 -8.80
N THR A 247 20.53 -5.71 -8.20
CA THR A 247 21.10 -5.64 -6.84
C THR A 247 20.11 -6.14 -5.77
N MET A 248 18.83 -6.13 -6.06
CA MET A 248 17.79 -6.67 -5.16
C MET A 248 17.75 -8.21 -5.14
N GLN A 249 18.35 -8.86 -6.15
CA GLN A 249 18.39 -10.32 -6.25
C GLN A 249 19.71 -10.84 -5.67
N SER A 250 19.66 -11.78 -4.72
CA SER A 250 20.85 -12.29 -4.02
C SER A 250 21.92 -12.86 -4.95
N GLN A 251 21.50 -13.51 -6.05
CA GLN A 251 22.41 -14.17 -7.00
C GLN A 251 23.20 -13.18 -7.89
N THR A 252 22.63 -12.01 -8.19
CA THR A 252 23.23 -11.01 -9.10
C THR A 252 23.77 -9.77 -8.37
N ARG A 253 23.50 -9.62 -7.07
CA ARG A 253 23.79 -8.43 -6.27
C ARG A 253 25.23 -7.96 -6.40
N ALA A 254 26.21 -8.84 -6.15
CA ALA A 254 27.62 -8.46 -6.16
C ALA A 254 28.07 -7.96 -7.54
N GLN A 255 27.65 -8.67 -8.59
CA GLN A 255 27.98 -8.32 -9.97
C GLN A 255 27.31 -7.01 -10.40
N ALA A 256 26.03 -6.83 -10.08
CA ALA A 256 25.29 -5.62 -10.40
C ALA A 256 25.83 -4.40 -9.65
N THR A 257 26.22 -4.57 -8.37
CA THR A 257 26.86 -3.50 -7.59
C THR A 257 28.21 -3.08 -8.21
N ALA A 258 29.05 -4.04 -8.60
CA ALA A 258 30.31 -3.75 -9.27
C ALA A 258 30.09 -3.06 -10.63
N ALA A 259 29.06 -3.47 -11.39
CA ALA A 259 28.69 -2.85 -12.65
C ALA A 259 28.22 -1.39 -12.45
N LEU A 260 27.39 -1.10 -11.43
CA LEU A 260 26.97 0.26 -11.09
C LEU A 260 28.16 1.15 -10.72
N GLN A 261 29.10 0.65 -9.90
CA GLN A 261 30.33 1.37 -9.54
C GLN A 261 31.22 1.66 -10.76
N THR A 262 31.28 0.71 -11.70
CA THR A 262 32.01 0.90 -12.96
C THR A 262 31.32 1.95 -13.81
N LEU A 263 30.00 1.90 -13.91
CA LEU A 263 29.21 2.84 -14.69
C LEU A 263 29.35 4.27 -14.14
N GLU A 264 29.30 4.45 -12.80
CA GLU A 264 29.53 5.74 -12.13
C GLU A 264 30.86 6.38 -12.49
N ARG A 265 31.89 5.56 -12.72
CA ARG A 265 33.24 6.05 -13.09
C ARG A 265 33.39 6.34 -14.59
N THR A 266 32.52 5.77 -15.43
CA THR A 266 32.71 5.78 -16.89
C THR A 266 31.72 6.68 -17.63
N ILE A 267 30.59 7.01 -17.03
CA ILE A 267 29.60 7.90 -17.63
C ILE A 267 29.35 9.13 -16.74
N SER A 268 29.00 10.24 -17.38
CA SER A 268 28.61 11.47 -16.70
C SER A 268 27.11 11.65 -16.82
N LEU A 269 26.43 11.70 -15.68
CA LEU A 269 25.03 12.12 -15.58
C LEU A 269 24.98 13.55 -15.04
N ALA A 270 23.92 14.26 -15.42
CA ALA A 270 23.61 15.55 -14.82
C ALA A 270 23.13 15.39 -13.37
N ASP A 271 22.41 14.30 -13.08
CA ASP A 271 21.99 13.89 -11.74
C ASP A 271 22.85 12.69 -11.25
N THR A 272 23.97 12.98 -10.62
CA THR A 272 24.87 11.95 -10.06
C THR A 272 24.26 11.17 -8.89
N SER A 273 23.19 11.67 -8.26
CA SER A 273 22.50 10.95 -7.19
C SER A 273 21.88 9.64 -7.67
N LEU A 274 21.61 9.54 -8.97
CA LEU A 274 21.08 8.33 -9.60
C LEU A 274 22.01 7.12 -9.50
N PHE A 275 23.29 7.26 -9.22
CA PHE A 275 24.18 6.13 -8.93
C PHE A 275 24.06 5.63 -7.48
N LYS A 276 23.73 6.52 -6.55
CA LYS A 276 23.75 6.25 -5.09
C LYS A 276 22.48 5.63 -4.52
N GLY A 277 21.47 5.45 -5.33
CA GLY A 277 20.14 4.95 -4.90
C GLY A 277 19.03 5.81 -5.52
N PRO A 278 17.74 5.47 -5.34
CA PRO A 278 16.70 6.38 -5.73
C PRO A 278 17.02 7.75 -5.12
N PRO A 279 16.82 8.87 -5.85
CA PRO A 279 17.01 10.18 -5.27
C PRO A 279 16.24 10.21 -3.95
N ALA A 280 16.88 10.69 -2.89
CA ALA A 280 16.16 10.96 -1.66
C ALA A 280 14.91 11.77 -2.06
N PRO A 281 13.72 11.41 -1.58
CA PRO A 281 12.49 12.10 -1.99
C PRO A 281 12.74 13.58 -1.85
N ILE A 282 12.61 14.28 -2.98
CA ILE A 282 12.90 15.70 -3.02
C ILE A 282 11.87 16.34 -2.11
N GLN A 283 12.34 16.86 -1.00
CA GLN A 283 11.52 17.59 -0.06
C GLN A 283 10.87 18.76 -0.82
N VAL A 284 9.55 18.72 -0.97
CA VAL A 284 8.79 19.91 -1.31
C VAL A 284 8.82 20.78 -0.07
N THR A 285 9.91 21.50 0.12
CA THR A 285 9.93 22.61 1.05
C THR A 285 9.07 23.69 0.43
N ALA A 286 7.84 23.81 0.88
CA ALA A 286 7.12 25.05 0.77
C ALA A 286 7.96 26.11 1.49
N SER A 287 8.80 26.83 0.72
CA SER A 287 9.57 27.96 1.25
C SER A 287 8.59 29.10 1.52
N TYR A 288 7.96 29.04 2.69
CA TYR A 288 7.37 30.23 3.27
C TYR A 288 8.45 30.94 4.08
N THR A 289 8.84 32.12 3.62
CA THR A 289 9.57 33.09 4.40
C THR A 289 8.72 33.56 5.58
N GLY A 290 8.74 32.77 6.63
CA GLY A 290 8.39 33.13 7.98
C GLY A 290 9.63 32.85 8.83
N THR A 291 10.35 33.92 9.14
CA THR A 291 11.52 33.91 10.02
C THR A 291 11.31 33.02 11.24
N THR A 292 12.11 31.97 11.37
CA THR A 292 12.97 31.67 12.53
C THR A 292 13.49 30.23 12.47
N GLY A 293 14.80 30.07 12.55
CA GLY A 293 15.46 28.86 13.06
C GLY A 293 15.80 27.79 12.04
N MET A 294 16.87 28.00 11.26
CA MET A 294 17.62 26.91 10.60
C MET A 294 18.14 25.94 11.66
N THR A 295 17.65 24.69 11.63
CA THR A 295 18.36 23.54 12.20
C THR A 295 18.90 22.68 11.08
N ALA A 296 20.14 22.26 11.23
CA ALA A 296 20.96 21.54 10.27
C ALA A 296 20.35 20.21 9.77
N PRO A 297 20.65 19.75 8.51
CA PRO A 297 20.22 18.47 8.01
C PRO A 297 20.97 17.35 8.75
N GLY A 298 20.26 16.48 9.47
CA GLY A 298 20.91 15.34 10.11
C GLY A 298 20.24 14.69 11.30
N SER A 299 18.98 14.95 11.60
CA SER A 299 18.28 14.13 12.60
C SER A 299 16.97 13.59 12.02
N GLY A 300 16.95 12.32 11.66
CA GLY A 300 15.73 11.57 11.44
C GLY A 300 14.79 11.72 12.63
N ASN A 301 13.49 11.65 12.41
CA ASN A 301 12.50 11.72 13.48
C ASN A 301 12.69 10.54 14.43
N LYS A 302 13.27 10.78 15.59
CA LYS A 302 13.57 9.75 16.59
C LYS A 302 12.39 9.46 17.52
N SER A 303 11.29 10.20 17.43
CA SER A 303 10.07 9.95 18.17
C SER A 303 9.08 9.17 17.33
N VAL A 304 8.74 7.97 17.74
CA VAL A 304 7.79 7.07 17.07
C VAL A 304 6.60 6.77 17.98
N ALA A 305 5.43 6.49 17.39
CA ALA A 305 4.24 6.14 18.14
C ALA A 305 3.59 4.88 17.59
N LEU A 306 2.99 4.09 18.50
CA LEU A 306 2.16 2.93 18.21
C LEU A 306 0.75 3.16 18.71
N ALA A 307 -0.26 2.89 17.90
CA ALA A 307 -1.66 2.89 18.27
C ALA A 307 -2.19 1.44 18.24
N LEU A 308 -2.35 0.83 19.41
CA LEU A 308 -2.64 -0.59 19.56
C LEU A 308 -3.71 -0.85 20.63
N PRO A 309 -4.57 -1.87 20.49
CA PRO A 309 -5.47 -2.32 21.53
C PRO A 309 -4.66 -3.05 22.63
N LEU A 310 -4.66 -2.51 23.86
CA LEU A 310 -3.85 -3.07 24.93
C LEU A 310 -4.58 -4.10 25.80
N SER A 311 -5.86 -4.35 25.52
CA SER A 311 -6.69 -5.28 26.29
C SER A 311 -7.40 -6.31 25.39
N GLY A 312 -8.20 -7.19 26.02
CA GLY A 312 -9.00 -8.18 25.30
C GLY A 312 -8.16 -9.20 24.50
N GLN A 313 -8.74 -9.71 23.42
CA GLN A 313 -8.11 -10.76 22.61
C GLN A 313 -6.83 -10.31 21.88
N PHE A 314 -6.64 -9.01 21.68
CA PHE A 314 -5.46 -8.46 21.02
C PHE A 314 -4.35 -8.02 21.99
N GLY A 315 -4.61 -7.94 23.29
CA GLY A 315 -3.64 -7.47 24.28
C GLY A 315 -2.32 -8.25 24.27
N SER A 316 -2.37 -9.57 24.10
CA SER A 316 -1.17 -10.43 23.98
C SER A 316 -0.36 -10.11 22.70
N ILE A 317 -1.04 -9.89 21.57
CA ILE A 317 -0.40 -9.51 20.29
C ILE A 317 0.26 -8.14 20.45
N SER A 318 -0.46 -7.17 20.99
CA SER A 318 0.05 -5.81 21.22
C SER A 318 1.28 -5.80 22.14
N SER A 319 1.28 -6.61 23.19
CA SER A 319 2.43 -6.75 24.10
C SER A 319 3.67 -7.26 23.37
N LYS A 320 3.54 -8.20 22.41
CA LYS A 320 4.64 -8.67 21.59
C LYS A 320 5.16 -7.59 20.63
N ILE A 321 4.26 -6.86 19.96
CA ILE A 321 4.63 -5.72 19.09
C ILE A 321 5.40 -4.67 19.90
N ILE A 322 4.92 -4.32 21.08
CA ILE A 322 5.58 -3.36 21.97
C ILE A 322 6.97 -3.86 22.40
N ALA A 323 7.09 -5.14 22.77
CA ALA A 323 8.37 -5.70 23.18
C ALA A 323 9.42 -5.64 22.06
N GLY A 324 9.02 -5.90 20.81
CA GLY A 324 9.89 -5.73 19.64
C GLY A 324 10.23 -4.26 19.37
N ALA A 325 9.25 -3.36 19.45
CA ALA A 325 9.47 -1.92 19.30
C ALA A 325 10.44 -1.36 20.36
N GLU A 326 10.29 -1.77 21.63
CA GLU A 326 11.23 -1.41 22.70
C GLU A 326 12.65 -1.95 22.46
N ALA A 327 12.78 -3.14 21.88
CA ALA A 327 14.09 -3.68 21.52
C ALA A 327 14.77 -2.76 20.50
N ALA A 328 14.06 -2.34 19.45
CA ALA A 328 14.60 -1.42 18.44
C ALA A 328 14.94 -0.04 19.01
N VAL A 329 14.10 0.53 19.88
CA VAL A 329 14.37 1.83 20.53
C VAL A 329 15.67 1.81 21.31
N LYS A 330 16.00 0.70 21.98
CA LYS A 330 17.26 0.57 22.73
C LYS A 330 18.50 0.56 21.84
N GLU A 331 18.36 0.13 20.60
CA GLU A 331 19.44 0.08 19.62
C GLU A 331 19.68 1.42 18.92
N ILE A 332 18.69 2.31 18.91
CA ILE A 332 18.73 3.57 18.16
C ILE A 332 18.94 4.75 19.14
N PRO A 333 20.15 5.36 19.16
CA PRO A 333 20.44 6.45 20.09
C PRO A 333 19.48 7.64 19.94
N GLY A 334 18.82 8.00 21.03
CA GLY A 334 17.88 9.12 21.09
C GLY A 334 16.49 8.82 20.54
N ALA A 335 16.19 7.55 20.19
CA ALA A 335 14.82 7.15 19.84
C ALA A 335 13.93 7.10 21.09
N SER A 336 12.64 7.43 20.88
CA SER A 336 11.60 7.33 21.92
C SER A 336 10.35 6.72 21.33
N LEU A 337 9.62 5.94 22.13
CA LEU A 337 8.39 5.26 21.75
C LEU A 337 7.24 5.76 22.63
N THR A 338 6.15 6.18 22.00
CA THR A 338 4.87 6.44 22.66
C THR A 338 3.88 5.36 22.26
N VAL A 339 3.24 4.71 23.23
CA VAL A 339 2.18 3.72 22.99
C VAL A 339 0.84 4.33 23.36
N ILE A 340 -0.11 4.28 22.44
CA ILE A 340 -1.48 4.79 22.60
C ILE A 340 -2.43 3.61 22.56
N ASP A 341 -3.29 3.52 23.58
CA ASP A 341 -4.26 2.44 23.76
C ASP A 341 -5.52 2.73 22.94
N THR A 342 -5.74 1.99 21.85
CA THR A 342 -6.93 2.17 21.00
C THR A 342 -8.23 1.65 21.63
N ASP A 343 -8.17 0.97 22.79
CA ASP A 343 -9.35 0.60 23.57
C ASP A 343 -9.91 1.79 24.37
N LYS A 344 -9.16 2.88 24.48
CA LYS A 344 -9.62 4.11 25.15
C LYS A 344 -10.44 4.97 24.19
N PRO A 345 -11.54 5.58 24.65
CA PRO A 345 -12.40 6.39 23.79
C PRO A 345 -11.72 7.67 23.25
N ASP A 346 -10.70 8.17 23.94
CA ASP A 346 -9.96 9.39 23.63
C ASP A 346 -8.64 9.16 22.88
N TRP A 347 -8.37 7.94 22.41
CA TRP A 347 -7.10 7.57 21.78
C TRP A 347 -6.74 8.45 20.57
N LEU A 348 -7.72 8.89 19.78
CA LEU A 348 -7.48 9.79 18.65
C LEU A 348 -7.04 11.19 19.11
N SER A 349 -7.60 11.69 20.21
CA SER A 349 -7.16 12.95 20.82
C SER A 349 -5.72 12.85 21.30
N GLN A 350 -5.31 11.68 21.83
CA GLN A 350 -3.92 11.43 22.22
C GLN A 350 -3.00 11.38 20.99
N VAL A 351 -3.43 10.79 19.87
CA VAL A 351 -2.68 10.81 18.59
C VAL A 351 -2.52 12.24 18.09
N ASP A 352 -3.58 13.05 18.10
CA ASP A 352 -3.55 14.43 17.65
C ASP A 352 -2.68 15.33 18.55
N ALA A 353 -2.59 15.02 19.84
CA ALA A 353 -1.75 15.72 20.82
C ALA A 353 -0.25 15.38 20.71
N LEU A 354 0.14 14.36 19.93
CA LEU A 354 1.54 14.04 19.73
C LEU A 354 2.29 15.20 19.07
N PRO A 355 3.55 15.45 19.46
CA PRO A 355 4.39 16.49 18.87
C PRO A 355 4.38 16.44 17.33
N ALA A 356 4.58 17.58 16.70
CA ALA A 356 4.71 17.67 15.23
C ALA A 356 5.87 16.80 14.69
N THR A 357 6.88 16.55 15.52
CA THR A 357 7.99 15.63 15.22
C THR A 357 7.57 14.16 15.18
N THR A 358 6.44 13.78 15.79
CA THR A 358 5.87 12.43 15.72
C THR A 358 4.77 12.42 14.66
N SER A 359 5.15 12.36 13.40
CA SER A 359 4.22 12.42 12.27
C SER A 359 3.77 11.04 11.78
N LEU A 360 4.49 9.98 12.15
CA LEU A 360 4.26 8.61 11.71
C LEU A 360 3.76 7.74 12.86
N ILE A 361 2.65 7.05 12.64
CA ILE A 361 1.97 6.21 13.63
C ILE A 361 1.94 4.76 13.13
N GLY A 362 2.46 3.82 13.91
CA GLY A 362 2.33 2.39 13.66
C GLY A 362 1.00 1.85 14.17
N GLY A 363 0.31 1.08 13.34
CA GLY A 363 -1.05 0.63 13.62
C GLY A 363 -2.10 1.48 12.87
N PRO A 364 -3.39 1.34 13.20
CA PRO A 364 -3.94 0.40 14.16
C PRO A 364 -3.88 -1.06 13.70
N LEU A 365 -4.18 -1.95 14.64
CA LEU A 365 -4.24 -3.41 14.41
C LEU A 365 -5.63 -3.89 14.01
N ARG A 366 -6.68 -3.09 14.23
CA ARG A 366 -8.08 -3.45 13.96
C ARG A 366 -8.68 -2.51 12.91
N ALA A 367 -9.40 -3.09 11.93
CA ALA A 367 -10.09 -2.32 10.90
C ALA A 367 -11.11 -1.30 11.45
N PRO A 368 -11.91 -1.59 12.50
CA PRO A 368 -12.80 -0.60 13.10
C PRO A 368 -12.06 0.63 13.65
N ASP A 369 -10.88 0.48 14.24
CA ASP A 369 -10.08 1.60 14.76
C ASP A 369 -9.60 2.49 13.61
N TYR A 370 -9.14 1.87 12.51
CA TYR A 370 -8.78 2.60 11.30
C TYR A 370 -9.98 3.38 10.72
N ALA A 371 -11.14 2.74 10.64
CA ALA A 371 -12.36 3.39 10.15
C ALA A 371 -12.77 4.60 11.02
N VAL A 372 -12.57 4.53 12.34
CA VAL A 372 -12.82 5.69 13.24
C VAL A 372 -11.79 6.79 12.98
N ALA A 373 -10.50 6.47 12.89
CA ALA A 373 -9.44 7.44 12.60
C ALA A 373 -9.66 8.15 11.25
N LYS A 374 -10.13 7.41 10.24
CA LYS A 374 -10.48 7.96 8.93
C LYS A 374 -11.68 8.92 9.02
N ARG A 375 -12.78 8.52 9.67
CA ARG A 375 -13.96 9.37 9.83
C ARG A 375 -13.69 10.68 10.59
N GLN A 376 -12.78 10.65 11.58
CA GLN A 376 -12.38 11.84 12.34
C GLN A 376 -11.26 12.65 11.67
N GLY A 377 -10.78 12.23 10.51
CA GLY A 377 -9.74 12.91 9.76
C GLY A 377 -8.34 12.85 10.40
N THR A 378 -8.13 12.02 11.43
CA THR A 378 -6.82 11.90 12.08
C THR A 378 -5.76 11.36 11.11
N VAL A 379 -6.15 10.48 10.18
CA VAL A 379 -5.27 9.92 9.13
C VAL A 379 -4.75 10.96 8.13
N THR A 380 -5.30 12.17 8.11
CA THR A 380 -4.80 13.27 7.26
C THR A 380 -3.84 14.19 8.00
N ARG A 381 -3.85 14.16 9.34
CA ARG A 381 -2.95 14.93 10.21
C ARG A 381 -1.71 14.15 10.61
N LYS A 382 -1.85 12.85 10.76
CA LYS A 382 -0.77 11.90 11.07
C LYS A 382 -0.75 10.79 10.03
N ALA A 383 0.42 10.41 9.57
CA ALA A 383 0.58 9.31 8.63
C ALA A 383 0.51 7.96 9.37
N PHE A 384 -0.30 7.04 8.89
CA PHE A 384 -0.46 5.73 9.49
C PHE A 384 0.21 4.64 8.66
N LEU A 385 1.14 3.90 9.28
CA LEU A 385 1.61 2.59 8.82
C LEU A 385 0.76 1.52 9.51
N THR A 386 -0.31 1.10 8.84
CA THR A 386 -1.31 0.22 9.44
C THR A 386 -0.85 -1.24 9.51
N PHE A 387 -1.19 -1.93 10.59
CA PHE A 387 -0.97 -3.37 10.75
C PHE A 387 -2.20 -4.17 10.30
N LEU A 388 -2.75 -3.77 9.15
CA LEU A 388 -3.95 -4.37 8.55
C LEU A 388 -3.58 -5.11 7.26
N PRO A 389 -4.19 -6.27 6.99
CA PRO A 389 -3.92 -7.02 5.76
C PRO A 389 -4.49 -6.34 4.50
N THR A 390 -5.47 -5.48 4.67
CA THR A 390 -6.11 -4.69 3.58
C THR A 390 -6.58 -3.35 4.12
N LEU A 391 -6.56 -2.34 3.25
CA LEU A 391 -7.20 -1.05 3.50
C LEU A 391 -8.42 -0.89 2.60
N GLU A 392 -9.42 -0.13 3.06
CA GLU A 392 -10.67 0.06 2.32
C GLU A 392 -10.45 0.87 1.04
N GLY A 393 -11.13 0.48 -0.03
CA GLY A 393 -11.16 1.22 -1.29
C GLY A 393 -9.76 1.50 -1.86
N ASN A 394 -9.47 2.76 -2.12
CA ASN A 394 -8.19 3.25 -2.64
C ASN A 394 -7.34 3.97 -1.57
N ASP A 395 -7.48 3.61 -0.31
CA ASP A 395 -6.79 4.30 0.79
C ASP A 395 -5.28 4.01 0.81
N GLU A 396 -4.88 2.82 0.39
CA GLU A 396 -3.48 2.39 0.42
C GLU A 396 -2.61 3.26 -0.49
N GLY A 397 -1.58 3.85 0.10
CA GLY A 397 -0.68 4.78 -0.57
C GLY A 397 -1.20 6.23 -0.71
N LYS A 398 -2.45 6.49 -0.33
CA LYS A 398 -3.08 7.81 -0.44
C LYS A 398 -3.52 8.39 0.90
N VAL A 399 -4.07 7.55 1.77
CA VAL A 399 -4.61 7.93 3.08
C VAL A 399 -3.79 7.30 4.19
N ALA A 400 -3.38 6.05 4.01
CA ALA A 400 -2.54 5.29 4.91
C ALA A 400 -1.71 4.27 4.12
N TRP A 401 -0.71 3.67 4.77
CA TRP A 401 0.19 2.70 4.16
C TRP A 401 0.12 1.40 4.94
N ARG A 402 0.09 0.31 4.22
CA ARG A 402 0.06 -1.02 4.83
C ARG A 402 1.48 -1.42 5.26
N PHE A 403 1.62 -1.87 6.49
CA PHE A 403 2.83 -2.46 7.07
C PHE A 403 2.53 -3.87 7.54
N PHE A 404 1.96 -4.67 6.64
CA PHE A 404 1.47 -6.01 6.93
C PHE A 404 1.31 -6.83 5.64
N SER A 405 1.34 -8.16 5.73
CA SER A 405 1.07 -9.03 4.58
C SER A 405 -0.41 -8.95 4.16
N SER A 406 -0.63 -8.99 2.87
CA SER A 406 -1.99 -9.09 2.30
C SER A 406 -2.32 -10.52 1.86
N PRO A 407 -3.62 -10.84 1.69
CA PRO A 407 -4.03 -12.06 1.00
C PRO A 407 -3.41 -12.23 -0.39
N HIS A 408 -3.21 -11.11 -1.11
CA HIS A 408 -2.56 -11.13 -2.42
C HIS A 408 -1.09 -11.56 -2.33
N ASP A 409 -0.33 -11.13 -1.29
CA ASP A 409 1.06 -11.53 -1.09
C ASP A 409 1.18 -13.04 -0.86
N GLN A 410 0.25 -13.61 -0.08
CA GLN A 410 0.20 -15.05 0.17
C GLN A 410 -0.02 -15.84 -1.12
N VAL A 411 -1.01 -15.45 -1.88
CA VAL A 411 -1.36 -16.10 -3.15
C VAL A 411 -0.22 -15.95 -4.16
N ARG A 412 0.37 -14.75 -4.27
CA ARG A 412 1.52 -14.48 -5.15
C ARG A 412 2.68 -15.44 -4.84
N ALA A 413 3.07 -15.57 -3.57
CA ALA A 413 4.17 -16.43 -3.16
C ALA A 413 3.93 -17.91 -3.55
N LEU A 414 2.70 -18.42 -3.34
CA LEU A 414 2.33 -19.80 -3.66
C LEU A 414 2.29 -20.06 -5.16
N VAL A 415 1.72 -19.15 -5.95
CA VAL A 415 1.65 -19.29 -7.42
C VAL A 415 3.05 -19.19 -8.04
N GLU A 416 3.91 -18.30 -7.54
CA GLU A 416 5.30 -18.20 -7.99
C GLU A 416 6.10 -19.46 -7.67
N PHE A 417 5.95 -20.00 -6.48
CA PHE A 417 6.56 -21.28 -6.11
C PHE A 417 6.13 -22.41 -7.04
N SER A 418 4.82 -22.53 -7.26
CA SER A 418 4.25 -23.57 -8.11
C SER A 418 4.70 -23.47 -9.56
N ASN A 419 4.75 -22.26 -10.10
CA ASN A 419 5.25 -22.01 -11.46
C ASN A 419 6.73 -22.41 -11.62
N ASN A 420 7.55 -22.17 -10.59
CA ASN A 420 8.96 -22.60 -10.59
C ASN A 420 9.12 -24.14 -10.54
N LEU A 421 8.06 -24.88 -10.22
CA LEU A 421 7.96 -26.34 -10.32
C LEU A 421 7.31 -26.80 -11.63
N GLY A 422 6.99 -25.90 -12.56
CA GLY A 422 6.32 -26.19 -13.81
C GLY A 422 4.84 -26.58 -13.64
N ILE A 423 4.18 -26.07 -12.60
CA ILE A 423 2.77 -26.32 -12.34
C ILE A 423 1.94 -25.15 -12.86
N SER A 424 1.00 -25.42 -13.76
CA SER A 424 0.06 -24.44 -14.34
C SER A 424 -1.42 -24.83 -14.19
N GLY A 425 -1.71 -26.09 -13.80
CA GLY A 425 -3.06 -26.57 -13.52
C GLY A 425 -3.26 -26.79 -12.03
N PHE A 426 -4.30 -26.14 -11.45
CA PHE A 426 -4.57 -26.11 -10.03
C PHE A 426 -5.98 -26.55 -9.69
N GLY A 427 -6.14 -27.24 -8.55
CA GLY A 427 -7.38 -27.33 -7.83
C GLY A 427 -7.45 -26.26 -6.74
N ALA A 428 -8.65 -25.85 -6.34
CA ALA A 428 -8.87 -25.06 -5.14
C ALA A 428 -10.04 -25.66 -4.35
N PHE A 429 -9.78 -26.06 -3.10
CA PHE A 429 -10.80 -26.61 -2.22
C PHE A 429 -10.92 -25.72 -0.99
N TYR A 430 -12.06 -25.05 -0.83
CA TYR A 430 -12.17 -23.92 0.07
C TYR A 430 -13.48 -23.86 0.85
N PRO A 431 -13.47 -23.31 2.08
CA PRO A 431 -14.69 -23.10 2.85
C PRO A 431 -15.64 -22.12 2.15
N ALA A 432 -16.92 -22.43 2.15
CA ALA A 432 -17.96 -21.61 1.49
C ALA A 432 -18.31 -20.32 2.26
N ASP A 433 -17.35 -19.75 3.00
CA ASP A 433 -17.45 -18.48 3.70
C ASP A 433 -16.84 -17.32 2.91
N SER A 434 -16.86 -16.10 3.48
CA SER A 434 -16.34 -14.89 2.84
C SER A 434 -14.80 -14.93 2.66
N TYR A 435 -14.09 -15.55 3.61
CA TYR A 435 -12.63 -15.67 3.54
C TYR A 435 -12.21 -16.63 2.42
N GLY A 436 -12.78 -17.85 2.40
CA GLY A 436 -12.47 -18.85 1.38
C GLY A 436 -12.76 -18.33 -0.02
N LYS A 437 -13.94 -17.74 -0.24
CA LYS A 437 -14.31 -17.11 -1.52
C LYS A 437 -13.30 -16.06 -1.96
N ARG A 438 -12.97 -15.13 -1.06
CA ARG A 438 -12.00 -14.07 -1.36
C ARG A 438 -10.62 -14.60 -1.72
N MET A 439 -10.13 -15.61 -0.99
CA MET A 439 -8.82 -16.21 -1.24
C MET A 439 -8.78 -16.93 -2.59
N VAL A 440 -9.84 -17.65 -2.97
CA VAL A 440 -9.93 -18.34 -4.26
C VAL A 440 -10.03 -17.35 -5.42
N GLU A 441 -10.83 -16.28 -5.32
CA GLU A 441 -10.88 -15.22 -6.32
C GLU A 441 -9.50 -14.61 -6.62
N LEU A 442 -8.71 -14.34 -5.56
CA LEU A 442 -7.36 -13.83 -5.69
C LEU A 442 -6.42 -14.88 -6.31
N PHE A 443 -6.57 -16.15 -5.92
CA PHE A 443 -5.76 -17.24 -6.45
C PHE A 443 -6.03 -17.45 -7.94
N GLU A 444 -7.29 -17.50 -8.36
CA GLU A 444 -7.68 -17.59 -9.78
C GLU A 444 -7.16 -16.43 -10.60
N ALA A 445 -7.29 -15.20 -10.09
CA ALA A 445 -6.77 -14.02 -10.75
C ALA A 445 -5.24 -14.12 -10.95
N GLN A 446 -4.51 -14.51 -9.92
CA GLN A 446 -3.05 -14.63 -9.98
C GLN A 446 -2.59 -15.77 -10.88
N VAL A 447 -3.26 -16.92 -10.86
CA VAL A 447 -2.97 -18.06 -11.77
C VAL A 447 -3.24 -17.67 -13.22
N ARG A 448 -4.34 -16.99 -13.49
CA ARG A 448 -4.73 -16.54 -14.84
C ARG A 448 -3.71 -15.56 -15.43
N THR A 449 -3.14 -14.65 -14.65
CA THR A 449 -2.09 -13.73 -15.14
C THR A 449 -0.84 -14.45 -15.64
N ARG A 450 -0.67 -15.72 -15.24
CA ARG A 450 0.47 -16.56 -15.65
C ARG A 450 0.07 -17.67 -16.65
N GLY A 451 -1.12 -17.56 -17.24
CA GLY A 451 -1.62 -18.50 -18.23
C GLY A 451 -2.03 -19.87 -17.69
N GLY A 452 -2.20 -19.98 -16.36
CA GLY A 452 -2.65 -21.22 -15.70
C GLY A 452 -4.17 -21.32 -15.61
N THR A 453 -4.64 -22.48 -15.12
CA THR A 453 -6.06 -22.78 -14.92
C THR A 453 -6.32 -23.24 -13.49
N VAL A 454 -7.50 -22.88 -12.97
CA VAL A 454 -7.97 -23.32 -11.65
C VAL A 454 -9.33 -23.99 -11.81
N HIS A 455 -9.49 -25.15 -11.17
CA HIS A 455 -10.80 -25.77 -10.95
C HIS A 455 -11.10 -25.69 -9.45
N ALA A 456 -12.24 -25.08 -9.09
CA ALA A 456 -12.53 -24.77 -7.69
C ALA A 456 -13.83 -25.47 -7.22
N ALA A 457 -13.81 -26.01 -6.02
CA ALA A 457 -14.99 -26.52 -5.33
C ALA A 457 -15.00 -26.03 -3.88
N SER A 458 -16.18 -25.62 -3.41
CA SER A 458 -16.37 -25.18 -2.02
C SER A 458 -17.01 -26.26 -1.17
N TYR A 459 -16.77 -26.19 0.13
CA TYR A 459 -17.42 -27.04 1.11
C TYR A 459 -18.05 -26.21 2.24
N PRO A 460 -19.20 -26.65 2.82
CA PRO A 460 -19.81 -25.98 3.96
C PRO A 460 -18.97 -26.23 5.24
N PRO A 461 -18.42 -25.19 5.91
CA PRO A 461 -17.55 -25.38 7.07
C PRO A 461 -18.20 -26.07 8.26
N SER A 462 -19.53 -25.94 8.40
CA SER A 462 -20.31 -26.50 9.51
C SER A 462 -20.80 -27.94 9.27
N GLN A 463 -20.49 -28.56 8.09
CA GLN A 463 -21.01 -29.88 7.70
C GLN A 463 -19.86 -30.79 7.21
N PRO A 464 -18.94 -31.23 8.10
CA PRO A 464 -17.78 -32.05 7.71
C PRO A 464 -18.14 -33.35 7.01
N GLU A 465 -19.31 -33.91 7.29
CA GLU A 465 -19.85 -35.14 6.67
C GLU A 465 -20.07 -35.00 5.16
N THR A 466 -20.21 -33.78 4.64
CA THR A 466 -20.41 -33.51 3.20
C THR A 466 -19.09 -33.26 2.45
N TRP A 467 -17.97 -33.11 3.15
CA TRP A 467 -16.69 -32.69 2.54
C TRP A 467 -16.12 -33.72 1.57
N MET A 468 -16.39 -35.02 1.79
CA MET A 468 -15.99 -36.08 0.85
C MET A 468 -16.71 -35.93 -0.50
N GLN A 469 -18.00 -35.59 -0.48
CA GLN A 469 -18.76 -35.33 -1.70
C GLN A 469 -18.24 -34.08 -2.42
N SER A 470 -18.02 -32.98 -1.68
CA SER A 470 -17.46 -31.76 -2.23
C SER A 470 -16.05 -31.97 -2.83
N ALA A 471 -15.24 -32.83 -2.21
CA ALA A 471 -13.95 -33.24 -2.79
C ALA A 471 -14.14 -34.01 -4.11
N GLY A 472 -15.15 -34.88 -4.21
CA GLY A 472 -15.51 -35.55 -5.47
C GLY A 472 -15.87 -34.57 -6.59
N GLU A 473 -16.58 -33.48 -6.27
CA GLU A 473 -16.90 -32.40 -7.23
C GLU A 473 -15.62 -31.71 -7.73
N LEU A 474 -14.65 -31.45 -6.87
CA LEU A 474 -13.36 -30.90 -7.26
C LEU A 474 -12.67 -31.78 -8.32
N PHE A 475 -12.62 -33.08 -8.12
CA PHE A 475 -11.93 -34.00 -9.04
C PHE A 475 -12.72 -34.36 -10.30
N SER A 476 -14.03 -34.10 -10.34
CA SER A 476 -14.84 -34.25 -11.53
C SER A 476 -14.46 -33.26 -12.66
N GLY A 477 -13.88 -32.12 -12.31
CA GLY A 477 -13.47 -31.07 -13.24
C GLY A 477 -12.12 -31.26 -13.92
N GLY A 478 -11.40 -32.32 -13.60
CA GLY A 478 -10.12 -32.61 -14.25
C GLY A 478 -8.99 -33.03 -13.33
N ARG A 479 -7.77 -33.11 -13.90
CA ARG A 479 -6.56 -33.43 -13.15
C ARG A 479 -5.70 -32.17 -13.00
N PHE A 480 -5.25 -31.91 -11.81
CA PHE A 480 -4.35 -30.80 -11.45
C PHE A 480 -3.17 -31.31 -10.63
N LYS A 481 -2.08 -30.55 -10.61
CA LYS A 481 -0.82 -30.94 -9.95
C LYS A 481 -0.64 -30.29 -8.57
N ALA A 482 -1.45 -29.29 -8.24
CA ALA A 482 -1.46 -28.63 -6.95
C ALA A 482 -2.89 -28.30 -6.53
N ILE A 483 -3.15 -28.26 -5.22
CA ILE A 483 -4.45 -27.95 -4.63
C ILE A 483 -4.25 -26.81 -3.64
N PHE A 484 -4.97 -25.71 -3.82
CA PHE A 484 -5.01 -24.59 -2.89
C PHE A 484 -6.06 -24.83 -1.81
N LEU A 485 -5.65 -24.71 -0.55
CA LEU A 485 -6.42 -25.03 0.66
C LEU A 485 -6.43 -23.81 1.60
N PRO A 486 -7.23 -22.77 1.31
CA PRO A 486 -7.30 -21.54 2.12
C PRO A 486 -8.18 -21.72 3.35
N ASP A 487 -7.79 -22.55 4.26
CA ASP A 487 -8.47 -22.76 5.55
C ASP A 487 -7.44 -22.89 6.67
N SER A 488 -7.93 -22.99 7.90
CA SER A 488 -7.08 -23.13 9.08
C SER A 488 -6.41 -24.50 9.13
N TRP A 489 -5.25 -24.57 9.79
CA TRP A 489 -4.56 -25.84 10.01
C TRP A 489 -5.43 -26.89 10.70
N LYS A 490 -6.32 -26.47 11.60
CA LYS A 490 -7.18 -27.36 12.39
C LYS A 490 -8.11 -28.24 11.55
N THR A 491 -8.46 -27.80 10.34
CA THR A 491 -9.35 -28.53 9.43
C THR A 491 -8.60 -29.50 8.52
N MET A 492 -7.26 -29.36 8.42
CA MET A 492 -6.46 -30.12 7.46
C MET A 492 -6.44 -31.62 7.70
N ASP A 493 -6.43 -32.06 8.97
CA ASP A 493 -6.48 -33.50 9.32
C ASP A 493 -7.80 -34.18 8.88
N THR A 494 -8.85 -33.39 8.60
CA THR A 494 -10.12 -33.88 8.02
C THR A 494 -10.15 -33.71 6.51
N ILE A 495 -9.71 -32.57 5.99
CA ILE A 495 -9.76 -32.25 4.55
C ILE A 495 -8.84 -33.14 3.73
N ILE A 496 -7.59 -33.31 4.16
CA ILE A 496 -6.57 -34.02 3.37
C ILE A 496 -6.92 -35.48 3.15
N PRO A 497 -7.40 -36.28 4.14
CA PRO A 497 -7.87 -37.63 3.89
C PRO A 497 -9.02 -37.71 2.88
N ASN A 498 -9.95 -36.75 2.90
CA ASN A 498 -11.04 -36.70 1.92
C ASN A 498 -10.53 -36.45 0.49
N LEU A 499 -9.51 -35.60 0.33
CA LEU A 499 -8.86 -35.39 -0.97
C LEU A 499 -8.11 -36.66 -1.43
N PHE A 500 -7.41 -37.35 -0.53
CA PHE A 500 -6.65 -38.56 -0.83
C PHE A 500 -7.53 -39.75 -1.20
N TYR A 501 -8.74 -39.82 -0.64
CA TYR A 501 -9.74 -40.81 -1.06
C TYR A 501 -10.05 -40.72 -2.57
N HIS A 502 -9.97 -39.56 -3.15
CA HIS A 502 -10.15 -39.30 -4.59
C HIS A 502 -8.83 -39.37 -5.37
N ASN A 503 -7.83 -40.11 -4.91
CA ASN A 503 -6.51 -40.28 -5.54
C ASN A 503 -5.69 -38.98 -5.65
N ALA A 504 -5.84 -38.06 -4.72
CA ALA A 504 -5.04 -36.84 -4.66
C ALA A 504 -3.65 -37.04 -4.03
N THR A 505 -3.08 -38.22 -4.15
CA THR A 505 -1.71 -38.53 -3.69
C THR A 505 -0.71 -38.01 -4.72
N GLY A 506 0.28 -37.24 -4.29
CA GLY A 506 1.30 -36.67 -5.18
C GLY A 506 1.00 -35.27 -5.74
N GLN A 507 -0.12 -34.65 -5.35
CA GLN A 507 -0.34 -33.22 -5.57
C GLN A 507 0.38 -32.37 -4.51
N VAL A 508 0.82 -31.18 -4.94
CA VAL A 508 1.32 -30.16 -4.01
C VAL A 508 0.14 -29.55 -3.27
N LEU A 509 0.18 -29.53 -1.96
CA LEU A 509 -0.83 -28.90 -1.12
C LEU A 509 -0.37 -27.48 -0.79
N LEU A 510 -1.16 -26.48 -1.15
CA LEU A 510 -0.86 -25.07 -0.98
C LEU A 510 -1.76 -24.49 0.12
N GLY A 511 -1.22 -24.31 1.32
CA GLY A 511 -1.93 -23.74 2.47
C GLY A 511 -1.90 -22.21 2.48
N SER A 512 -2.72 -21.60 3.33
CA SER A 512 -2.65 -20.16 3.64
C SER A 512 -1.77 -19.90 4.87
N SER A 513 -1.50 -18.63 5.19
CA SER A 513 -0.76 -18.24 6.41
C SER A 513 -1.47 -18.64 7.72
N LEU A 514 -2.73 -19.05 7.67
CA LEU A 514 -3.44 -19.61 8.82
C LEU A 514 -2.82 -20.93 9.30
N TRP A 515 -2.04 -21.60 8.45
CA TRP A 515 -1.32 -22.82 8.84
C TRP A 515 -0.17 -22.51 9.80
N GLU A 516 0.51 -21.37 9.61
CA GLU A 516 1.58 -20.93 10.51
C GLU A 516 1.10 -20.86 11.97
N GLN A 517 -0.06 -20.21 12.17
CA GLN A 517 -0.63 -20.06 13.52
C GLN A 517 -1.02 -21.40 14.16
N GLY A 518 -1.58 -22.31 13.36
CA GLY A 518 -2.00 -23.61 13.84
C GLY A 518 -0.84 -24.55 14.13
N LEU A 519 0.26 -24.43 13.39
CA LEU A 519 1.46 -25.26 13.55
C LEU A 519 2.44 -24.71 14.60
N ALA A 520 2.34 -23.43 14.95
CA ALA A 520 3.20 -22.82 15.96
C ALA A 520 3.05 -23.53 17.32
N GLY A 521 4.14 -24.14 17.78
CA GLY A 521 4.15 -24.92 19.03
C GLY A 521 3.62 -26.36 18.96
N GLN A 522 3.20 -26.84 17.77
CA GLN A 522 2.86 -28.26 17.58
C GLN A 522 4.12 -29.10 17.43
N ALA A 523 4.28 -30.07 18.33
CA ALA A 523 5.42 -30.99 18.30
C ALA A 523 5.17 -32.22 17.38
N THR A 524 3.91 -32.61 17.15
CA THR A 524 3.54 -33.81 16.40
C THR A 524 2.45 -33.53 15.38
N LEU A 525 2.62 -34.11 14.19
CA LEU A 525 1.60 -34.13 13.13
C LEU A 525 0.81 -35.45 13.24
N ALA A 526 -0.50 -35.39 12.99
CA ALA A 526 -1.34 -36.60 13.06
C ALA A 526 -0.89 -37.67 12.04
N ASN A 527 -0.52 -37.24 10.83
CA ASN A 527 0.07 -38.11 9.81
C ASN A 527 1.10 -37.32 8.98
N PRO A 528 2.39 -37.32 9.34
CA PRO A 528 3.43 -36.52 8.65
C PRO A 528 3.52 -36.79 7.14
N ASN A 529 3.24 -38.01 6.69
CA ASN A 529 3.33 -38.36 5.27
C ASN A 529 2.31 -37.60 4.39
N ASN A 530 1.17 -37.22 4.98
CA ASN A 530 0.16 -36.45 4.28
C ASN A 530 0.64 -35.05 3.88
N TYR A 531 1.68 -34.54 4.52
CA TYR A 531 2.18 -33.19 4.38
C TYR A 531 3.54 -33.11 3.68
N ALA A 532 4.04 -34.22 3.14
CA ALA A 532 5.35 -34.26 2.48
C ALA A 532 5.48 -33.30 1.30
N LEU A 533 4.37 -33.01 0.61
CA LEU A 533 4.29 -32.05 -0.50
C LEU A 533 3.43 -30.82 -0.13
N ALA A 534 3.37 -30.46 1.15
CA ALA A 534 2.61 -29.31 1.61
C ALA A 534 3.51 -28.07 1.75
N VAL A 535 3.00 -26.91 1.32
CA VAL A 535 3.69 -25.62 1.39
C VAL A 535 2.71 -24.53 1.79
N PHE A 536 3.13 -23.62 2.67
CA PHE A 536 2.35 -22.46 3.06
C PHE A 536 3.24 -21.22 3.26
N PRO A 537 2.71 -19.98 3.08
CA PRO A 537 3.46 -18.75 3.26
C PRO A 537 3.43 -18.29 4.71
N GLY A 538 4.53 -17.70 5.16
CA GLY A 538 4.61 -17.06 6.47
C GLY A 538 5.59 -15.88 6.46
N ALA A 539 5.47 -15.01 7.43
CA ALA A 539 6.28 -13.78 7.47
C ALA A 539 7.43 -13.82 8.48
N TRP A 540 7.56 -14.88 9.29
CA TRP A 540 8.62 -15.03 10.28
C TRP A 540 9.43 -16.31 10.07
N ASN A 541 10.75 -16.17 9.93
CA ASN A 541 11.65 -17.32 9.81
C ASN A 541 12.58 -17.40 11.03
N GLY A 542 12.11 -18.05 12.08
CA GLY A 542 12.90 -18.25 13.30
C GLY A 542 13.97 -19.35 13.20
N ALA A 543 13.82 -20.28 12.24
CA ALA A 543 14.74 -21.42 12.06
C ALA A 543 16.04 -21.02 11.34
N THR A 544 15.93 -20.13 10.34
CA THR A 544 17.09 -19.54 9.64
C THR A 544 16.95 -18.02 9.63
N PRO A 545 17.18 -17.38 10.80
CA PRO A 545 16.89 -15.98 10.97
C PRO A 545 17.86 -15.10 10.18
N SER A 546 17.35 -13.94 9.69
CA SER A 546 18.21 -12.85 9.23
C SER A 546 19.06 -12.32 10.38
N ALA A 547 20.09 -11.51 10.09
CA ALA A 547 20.91 -10.89 11.13
C ALA A 547 20.05 -10.09 12.13
N HIS A 548 19.03 -9.37 11.65
CA HIS A 548 18.13 -8.58 12.50
C HIS A 548 17.13 -9.44 13.28
N ALA A 549 16.64 -10.54 12.69
CA ALA A 549 15.84 -11.52 13.41
C ALA A 549 16.63 -12.19 14.52
N ALA A 550 17.88 -12.59 14.25
CA ALA A 550 18.77 -13.18 15.25
C ALA A 550 19.06 -12.21 16.41
N GLN A 551 19.30 -10.94 16.10
CA GLN A 551 19.50 -9.87 17.09
C GLN A 551 18.27 -9.70 17.97
N LEU A 552 17.08 -9.60 17.36
CA LEU A 552 15.80 -9.52 18.10
C LEU A 552 15.58 -10.76 18.98
N GLN A 553 15.85 -11.97 18.46
CA GLN A 553 15.78 -13.21 19.23
C GLN A 553 16.65 -13.14 20.48
N ALA A 554 17.91 -12.73 20.36
CA ALA A 554 18.83 -12.61 21.48
C ALA A 554 18.36 -11.60 22.53
N VAL A 555 17.86 -10.43 22.11
CA VAL A 555 17.34 -9.39 23.02
C VAL A 555 16.09 -9.85 23.76
N LEU A 556 15.17 -10.54 23.10
CA LEU A 556 13.93 -11.02 23.73
C LEU A 556 14.20 -12.25 24.61
N GLN A 557 15.09 -13.15 24.21
CA GLN A 557 15.50 -14.31 25.02
C GLN A 557 16.11 -13.87 26.35
N ALA A 558 16.90 -12.78 26.36
CA ALA A 558 17.44 -12.19 27.60
C ALA A 558 16.33 -11.70 28.56
N LYS A 559 15.11 -11.46 28.05
CA LYS A 559 13.91 -11.11 28.82
C LYS A 559 12.98 -12.33 29.05
N SER A 560 13.43 -13.55 28.76
CA SER A 560 12.63 -14.80 28.79
C SER A 560 11.39 -14.75 27.87
N MET A 561 11.50 -14.05 26.75
CA MET A 561 10.47 -13.95 25.72
C MET A 561 10.93 -14.62 24.43
N THR A 562 9.99 -15.22 23.72
CA THR A 562 10.25 -15.82 22.39
C THR A 562 9.93 -14.78 21.32
N ALA A 563 10.86 -14.55 20.40
CA ALA A 563 10.63 -13.73 19.23
C ALA A 563 9.72 -14.44 18.23
N ASP A 564 8.82 -13.69 17.63
CA ASP A 564 7.89 -14.16 16.61
C ASP A 564 7.59 -13.03 15.61
N PHE A 565 6.67 -13.30 14.67
CA PHE A 565 6.23 -12.29 13.69
C PHE A 565 5.80 -10.97 14.34
N TRP A 566 5.04 -11.01 15.43
CA TRP A 566 4.50 -9.79 16.05
C TRP A 566 5.59 -8.94 16.70
N SER A 567 6.54 -9.56 17.37
CA SER A 567 7.69 -8.83 17.90
C SER A 567 8.60 -8.30 16.78
N GLY A 568 8.77 -9.07 15.71
CA GLY A 568 9.48 -8.63 14.50
C GLY A 568 8.80 -7.43 13.83
N LEU A 569 7.46 -7.43 13.76
CA LEU A 569 6.68 -6.32 13.19
C LEU A 569 6.92 -5.01 13.95
N GLY A 570 6.88 -5.03 15.28
CA GLY A 570 7.15 -3.87 16.12
C GLY A 570 8.60 -3.39 16.01
N TYR A 571 9.54 -4.32 15.98
CA TYR A 571 10.97 -4.06 15.84
C TYR A 571 11.29 -3.36 14.50
N ASP A 572 10.80 -3.91 13.40
CA ASP A 572 11.04 -3.36 12.08
C ASP A 572 10.27 -2.05 11.83
N TYR A 573 9.07 -1.90 12.43
CA TYR A 573 8.35 -0.62 12.37
C TYR A 573 9.16 0.52 12.95
N VAL A 574 9.72 0.37 14.16
CA VAL A 574 10.53 1.43 14.80
C VAL A 574 11.77 1.74 13.98
N ARG A 575 12.47 0.73 13.50
CA ARG A 575 13.66 0.89 12.66
C ARG A 575 13.34 1.63 11.36
N LEU A 576 12.24 1.30 10.70
CA LEU A 576 11.76 2.01 9.52
C LEU A 576 11.38 3.45 9.87
N ALA A 577 10.51 3.65 10.86
CA ALA A 577 9.95 4.95 11.21
C ALA A 577 11.02 5.98 11.63
N THR A 578 12.11 5.52 12.26
CA THR A 578 13.23 6.39 12.67
C THR A 578 14.17 6.76 11.52
N THR A 579 14.08 6.06 10.38
CA THR A 579 14.89 6.36 9.17
C THR A 579 14.11 7.18 8.14
N LEU A 580 12.78 7.16 8.19
CA LEU A 580 11.95 7.89 7.24
C LEU A 580 11.96 9.40 7.56
N PRO A 581 12.23 10.27 6.57
CA PRO A 581 12.26 11.72 6.75
C PRO A 581 10.84 12.33 6.75
N VAL A 582 9.94 11.80 7.58
CA VAL A 582 8.56 12.29 7.69
C VAL A 582 8.49 13.44 8.68
N GLN A 583 8.20 14.63 8.19
CA GLN A 583 8.07 15.86 8.98
C GLN A 583 6.63 16.39 8.96
N ALA A 584 6.34 17.36 9.83
CA ALA A 584 5.09 18.10 9.78
C ALA A 584 4.89 18.70 8.38
N GLY A 585 3.69 18.54 7.80
CA GLY A 585 3.40 18.96 6.43
C GLY A 585 3.74 17.93 5.35
N TRP A 586 3.94 16.67 5.74
CA TRP A 586 4.12 15.55 4.82
C TRP A 586 2.99 15.45 3.77
N THR A 587 3.32 14.91 2.59
CA THR A 587 2.36 14.59 1.54
C THR A 587 2.26 13.07 1.36
N PRO A 588 1.13 12.52 0.90
CA PRO A 588 1.04 11.08 0.61
C PRO A 588 2.09 10.61 -0.39
N SER A 589 2.36 11.36 -1.45
CA SER A 589 3.41 11.04 -2.42
C SER A 589 4.81 11.09 -1.77
N GLY A 590 5.05 12.04 -0.88
CA GLY A 590 6.31 12.13 -0.12
C GLY A 590 6.55 10.91 0.76
N ILE A 591 5.52 10.42 1.47
CA ILE A 591 5.62 9.20 2.27
C ILE A 591 5.77 7.97 1.37
N SER A 592 4.97 7.86 0.30
CA SER A 592 5.08 6.74 -0.65
C SER A 592 6.47 6.65 -1.27
N SER A 593 7.05 7.79 -1.65
CA SER A 593 8.42 7.85 -2.18
C SER A 593 9.47 7.49 -1.12
N ALA A 594 9.30 7.96 0.13
CA ALA A 594 10.18 7.62 1.23
C ALA A 594 10.15 6.12 1.55
N LEU A 595 8.96 5.51 1.55
CA LEU A 595 8.77 4.08 1.74
C LEU A 595 9.35 3.26 0.59
N ALA A 596 9.10 3.67 -0.66
CA ALA A 596 9.66 3.01 -1.84
C ALA A 596 11.21 3.04 -1.87
N GLY A 597 11.81 4.09 -1.30
CA GLY A 597 13.25 4.23 -1.16
C GLY A 597 13.85 3.62 0.11
N ALA A 598 13.03 3.10 1.01
CA ALA A 598 13.48 2.59 2.30
C ALA A 598 14.27 1.27 2.14
N GLY A 599 15.59 1.38 2.07
CA GLY A 599 16.52 0.23 2.11
C GLY A 599 16.89 -0.11 3.55
N MET A 600 16.28 -1.14 4.14
CA MET A 600 16.64 -1.62 5.46
C MET A 600 16.77 -3.14 5.50
N GLY A 601 17.55 -3.66 6.44
CA GLY A 601 17.51 -5.09 6.76
C GLY A 601 16.27 -5.41 7.60
N TRP A 602 15.61 -6.52 7.32
CA TRP A 602 14.35 -6.92 7.93
C TRP A 602 14.54 -8.05 8.94
N SER A 603 13.78 -8.03 10.02
CA SER A 603 13.64 -9.19 10.93
C SER A 603 12.50 -10.11 10.49
N ILE A 604 11.44 -9.56 9.91
CA ILE A 604 10.36 -10.29 9.25
C ILE A 604 10.62 -10.44 7.74
N ALA A 605 9.73 -11.10 7.02
CA ALA A 605 9.73 -11.10 5.54
C ALA A 605 9.71 -9.67 5.00
N PRO A 606 10.58 -9.32 4.04
CA PRO A 606 10.73 -7.94 3.57
C PRO A 606 9.43 -7.35 3.03
N ILE A 607 9.14 -6.11 3.39
CA ILE A 607 8.04 -5.33 2.84
C ILE A 607 8.62 -4.30 1.87
N HIS A 608 8.03 -4.21 0.68
CA HIS A 608 8.38 -3.24 -0.34
C HIS A 608 7.15 -2.39 -0.66
N TRP A 609 7.37 -1.12 -0.96
CA TRP A 609 6.30 -0.24 -1.45
C TRP A 609 6.64 0.17 -2.87
N ASP A 610 5.62 0.17 -3.74
CA ASP A 610 5.75 0.78 -5.06
C ASP A 610 5.69 2.32 -4.97
N ALA A 611 5.90 2.98 -6.09
CA ALA A 611 5.87 4.45 -6.15
C ALA A 611 4.48 5.04 -5.77
N SER A 612 3.41 4.25 -5.83
CA SER A 612 2.08 4.65 -5.39
C SER A 612 1.85 4.41 -3.89
N GLY A 613 2.84 3.86 -3.17
CA GLY A 613 2.76 3.54 -1.75
C GLY A 613 1.99 2.26 -1.42
N LYS A 614 1.72 1.42 -2.41
CA LYS A 614 1.13 0.10 -2.18
C LYS A 614 2.19 -0.88 -1.74
N ALA A 615 1.93 -1.56 -0.65
CA ALA A 615 2.85 -2.53 -0.08
C ALA A 615 2.73 -3.90 -0.75
N ALA A 616 3.86 -4.59 -0.87
CA ALA A 616 3.96 -6.01 -1.15
C ALA A 616 4.97 -6.64 -0.18
N GLN A 617 4.69 -7.83 0.34
CA GLN A 617 5.59 -8.54 1.23
C GLN A 617 6.10 -9.82 0.59
N ASP A 618 7.42 -10.04 0.62
CA ASP A 618 8.07 -11.23 0.08
C ASP A 618 8.09 -12.34 1.13
N LEU A 619 6.97 -13.06 1.23
CA LEU A 619 6.76 -14.08 2.24
C LEU A 619 7.72 -15.27 2.08
N PHE A 620 8.19 -15.79 3.20
CA PHE A 620 8.88 -17.08 3.27
C PHE A 620 7.89 -18.21 2.98
N LEU A 621 8.42 -19.34 2.53
CA LEU A 621 7.65 -20.56 2.33
C LEU A 621 8.11 -21.63 3.30
N PHE A 622 7.15 -22.30 3.90
CA PHE A 622 7.35 -23.33 4.90
C PHE A 622 6.65 -24.64 4.53
N THR A 623 7.16 -25.74 5.05
CA THR A 623 6.53 -27.05 4.99
C THR A 623 6.26 -27.53 6.41
N PRO A 624 5.09 -28.13 6.68
CA PRO A 624 4.81 -28.80 7.96
C PRO A 624 5.85 -29.89 8.23
N ARG A 625 6.32 -29.98 9.46
CA ARG A 625 7.31 -30.98 9.85
C ARG A 625 7.06 -31.52 11.25
N ASP A 626 7.06 -32.84 11.36
CA ASP A 626 6.95 -33.52 12.64
C ASP A 626 8.13 -33.14 13.54
N GLY A 627 7.88 -32.99 14.83
CA GLY A 627 8.86 -32.61 15.85
C GLY A 627 9.19 -31.10 15.90
N SER A 628 8.84 -30.28 14.88
CA SER A 628 9.17 -28.85 14.85
C SER A 628 8.02 -27.95 14.38
N GLY A 629 6.84 -28.50 14.11
CA GLY A 629 5.70 -27.81 13.58
C GLY A 629 5.88 -27.47 12.10
N TYR A 630 6.87 -26.67 11.75
CA TYR A 630 7.20 -26.34 10.36
C TYR A 630 8.67 -25.92 10.21
N VAL A 631 9.16 -26.01 8.97
CA VAL A 631 10.52 -25.59 8.59
C VAL A 631 10.48 -24.84 7.24
N PRO A 632 11.48 -23.99 6.94
CA PRO A 632 11.61 -23.40 5.63
C PRO A 632 11.68 -24.46 4.52
N VAL A 633 11.03 -24.19 3.39
CA VAL A 633 11.05 -25.09 2.23
C VAL A 633 12.45 -25.15 1.64
N ASP A 634 13.05 -26.34 1.64
CA ASP A 634 14.19 -26.66 0.79
C ASP A 634 13.67 -26.98 -0.63
N ARG A 635 13.92 -26.09 -1.57
CA ARG A 635 13.39 -26.20 -2.93
C ARG A 635 13.91 -27.40 -3.72
N GLU A 636 15.15 -27.82 -3.46
CA GLU A 636 15.77 -28.98 -4.15
C GLU A 636 15.22 -30.27 -3.60
N ALA A 637 15.18 -30.41 -2.27
CA ALA A 637 14.57 -31.55 -1.61
C ALA A 637 13.09 -31.69 -1.97
N PHE A 638 12.35 -30.57 -2.00
CA PHE A 638 10.93 -30.57 -2.38
C PHE A 638 10.72 -31.00 -3.83
N ARG A 639 11.55 -30.54 -4.78
CA ARG A 639 11.51 -30.95 -6.19
C ARG A 639 11.77 -32.44 -6.34
N SER A 640 12.75 -32.97 -5.60
CA SER A 640 13.08 -34.39 -5.60
C SER A 640 11.93 -35.24 -5.04
N ALA A 641 11.31 -34.82 -3.95
CA ALA A 641 10.14 -35.48 -3.37
C ALA A 641 8.94 -35.45 -4.36
N LEU A 642 8.72 -34.35 -5.05
CA LEU A 642 7.66 -34.24 -6.06
C LEU A 642 7.91 -35.16 -7.27
N GLN A 643 9.16 -35.38 -7.67
CA GLN A 643 9.50 -36.32 -8.74
C GLN A 643 9.27 -37.78 -8.35
N GLN A 644 9.54 -38.12 -7.09
CA GLN A 644 9.32 -39.48 -6.54
C GLN A 644 7.84 -39.81 -6.37
N ALA A 645 7.00 -38.79 -6.10
CA ALA A 645 5.56 -38.96 -5.92
C ALA A 645 4.78 -39.07 -7.25
N ARG A 646 5.42 -38.82 -8.38
CA ARG A 646 4.86 -38.92 -9.75
C ARG A 646 5.22 -40.24 -10.40
#